data_0bdfa35ddf57b80e55983363985fa984
#
_entry.id   0bdfa35ddf57b80e55983363985fa984
#
_cell.length_a   1.000
_cell.length_b   1.000
_cell.length_c   1.000
_cell.angle_alpha   90.00
_cell.angle_beta   90.00
_cell.angle_gamma   90.00
#
_symmetry.space_group_name_H-M   'P 1'
#
loop_
_entity.id
_entity.type
_entity.pdbx_description
1 polymer ?
#
loop_
_entity_poly.entity_id
_entity_poly.type
_entity_poly.pdbx_seq_one_letter_code
_entity_poly.pdbx_strand_id
1 'polypeptide(L)'
;MRVITVLEAYRKHVAERAAQGIVPQPLNAEQTAGLVELLKNPPAGEEEFLVDLITNRVPPGVDEAAYVKAGFLSAVAKGEATSPLISKQRAVELLGTMQGGYNIATLVELLDDAELGAVAAEQLKHTLLMFDAFHDVAEKAKSGNVNAKAVLQSWADGEWFTNKPAIAEKYSLAVFKVPGETNTDDLSPAPDAWSRPDIPLHALAMLKMPRDGITPDQPGSIGPLKQIEEIKAKGFPVAYVGDVVGTGSSRKSATNSVLWFFGDDIPYVPNKRAGGFCFGTKIAPIFYNTMEDAGALPIEFDVSNINMGDVIDVYPFAGKVCKHGTDEVITTFELKTPVLLDEVRAGGRIPLIIGRGLTEKARAELGLGASELFKKPDQPAASTKGFTLAQKMVGKACGVEGVRPGTYCEPKMTTVGSQDTTGPMTRDELKDLACLGFSADLVMQSFCHTAAYPKPIDVTTHHTLPDFIRTRGGVSLRPGDGIIHSWLNRMLLPDTVGTGGDSHTRFPIGISFPAGSGLVAFAAATGVMPLDMPESVLVRFKGKMQPGITLRDLVHAIPYYAIQKGLLTVEKKGKKNIFSGRILEIEGLDNLTVEQAFELSDASAERSAAGCTIKLPEEAIAEYLKSNITLLRWMISEGYGDARTLERRAQAMEAWLANPVLLEADKDAEYAEVIEIDLSEVKEPILCAPNDPDDARLLSTVA
;
A
#
# COMPACT_ATOMS: atom_id res chain seq x y z
N MET A 1 25.19 -31.22 19.12
CA MET A 1 23.82 -31.56 19.54
C MET A 1 22.76 -30.50 19.17
N ARG A 2 23.01 -29.18 19.26
CA ARG A 2 22.04 -28.14 18.90
C ARG A 2 21.73 -28.01 17.38
N VAL A 3 22.61 -28.42 16.50
CA VAL A 3 22.58 -28.13 15.06
C VAL A 3 21.62 -29.08 14.29
N ILE A 4 21.59 -30.36 14.67
CA ILE A 4 20.67 -31.36 14.08
C ILE A 4 19.23 -31.05 14.46
N THR A 5 19.00 -30.43 15.62
CA THR A 5 17.67 -30.06 16.11
C THR A 5 16.99 -28.95 15.30
N VAL A 6 17.74 -28.08 14.61
CA VAL A 6 17.15 -27.01 13.77
C VAL A 6 16.49 -27.59 12.52
N LEU A 7 17.14 -28.51 11.82
CA LEU A 7 16.57 -29.18 10.64
C LEU A 7 15.37 -30.04 11.00
N GLU A 8 15.45 -30.81 12.08
CA GLU A 8 14.35 -31.65 12.56
C GLU A 8 13.13 -30.78 12.93
N ALA A 9 13.36 -29.70 13.66
CA ALA A 9 12.30 -28.76 14.03
C ALA A 9 11.67 -28.11 12.80
N TYR A 10 12.48 -27.71 11.82
CA TYR A 10 11.96 -27.12 10.58
C TYR A 10 11.17 -28.13 9.76
N ARG A 11 11.66 -29.37 9.60
CA ARG A 11 10.94 -30.46 8.90
C ARG A 11 9.62 -30.80 9.59
N LYS A 12 9.58 -30.79 10.92
CA LYS A 12 8.34 -30.97 11.68
C LYS A 12 7.36 -29.81 11.34
N HIS A 13 7.84 -28.57 11.37
CA HIS A 13 7.05 -27.40 10.97
C HIS A 13 6.52 -27.53 9.53
N VAL A 14 7.35 -27.96 8.58
CA VAL A 14 6.94 -28.22 7.18
C VAL A 14 5.81 -29.23 7.14
N ALA A 15 5.91 -30.33 7.88
CA ALA A 15 4.87 -31.37 7.92
C ALA A 15 3.55 -30.87 8.56
N GLU A 16 3.65 -30.10 9.65
CA GLU A 16 2.49 -29.49 10.32
C GLU A 16 1.76 -28.50 9.41
N ARG A 17 2.49 -27.71 8.63
CA ARG A 17 1.91 -26.77 7.65
C ARG A 17 1.30 -27.50 6.47
N ALA A 18 1.99 -28.52 5.95
CA ALA A 18 1.48 -29.35 4.85
C ALA A 18 0.16 -30.05 5.20
N ALA A 19 -0.01 -30.47 6.46
CA ALA A 19 -1.25 -31.06 6.96
C ALA A 19 -2.43 -30.04 6.95
N GLN A 20 -2.13 -28.74 6.93
CA GLN A 20 -3.11 -27.65 6.78
C GLN A 20 -3.26 -27.20 5.31
N GLY A 21 -2.54 -27.81 4.36
CA GLY A 21 -2.55 -27.44 2.94
C GLY A 21 -1.80 -26.14 2.65
N ILE A 22 -0.87 -25.71 3.51
CA ILE A 22 -0.12 -24.46 3.36
C ILE A 22 1.39 -24.68 3.41
N VAL A 23 2.12 -23.76 2.80
CA VAL A 23 3.60 -23.79 2.78
C VAL A 23 4.19 -23.43 4.15
N PRO A 24 5.42 -23.88 4.46
CA PRO A 24 6.08 -23.50 5.71
C PRO A 24 6.32 -21.99 5.79
N GLN A 25 6.43 -21.49 7.01
CA GLN A 25 6.88 -20.12 7.23
C GLN A 25 8.33 -19.92 6.79
N PRO A 26 8.73 -18.71 6.41
CA PRO A 26 10.12 -18.37 6.18
C PRO A 26 10.98 -18.63 7.42
N LEU A 27 12.28 -18.82 7.22
CA LEU A 27 13.24 -18.97 8.33
C LEU A 27 13.36 -17.65 9.10
N ASN A 28 13.36 -17.74 10.42
CA ASN A 28 13.68 -16.60 11.29
C ASN A 28 15.23 -16.47 11.49
N ALA A 29 15.66 -15.45 12.22
CA ALA A 29 17.09 -15.18 12.45
C ALA A 29 17.82 -16.33 13.17
N GLU A 30 17.21 -16.97 14.18
CA GLU A 30 17.80 -18.09 14.91
C GLU A 30 17.96 -19.33 14.01
N GLN A 31 16.92 -19.64 13.25
CA GLN A 31 16.96 -20.76 12.28
C GLN A 31 17.98 -20.50 11.19
N THR A 32 18.09 -19.26 10.70
CA THR A 32 19.08 -18.87 9.69
C THR A 32 20.51 -18.96 10.25
N ALA A 33 20.72 -18.56 11.50
CA ALA A 33 22.02 -18.75 12.17
C ALA A 33 22.39 -20.24 12.28
N GLY A 34 21.45 -21.09 12.65
CA GLY A 34 21.67 -22.55 12.65
C GLY A 34 21.95 -23.11 11.26
N LEU A 35 21.26 -22.63 10.24
CA LEU A 35 21.52 -22.99 8.83
C LEU A 35 22.93 -22.60 8.39
N VAL A 36 23.42 -21.42 8.78
CA VAL A 36 24.78 -20.96 8.48
C VAL A 36 25.83 -21.92 9.03
N GLU A 37 25.67 -22.41 10.27
CA GLU A 37 26.59 -23.39 10.85
C GLU A 37 26.58 -24.76 10.10
N LEU A 38 25.38 -25.15 9.61
CA LEU A 38 25.25 -26.34 8.76
C LEU A 38 25.91 -26.18 7.39
N LEU A 39 25.81 -24.97 6.79
CA LEU A 39 26.46 -24.66 5.51
C LEU A 39 27.97 -24.64 5.59
N LYS A 40 28.55 -24.35 6.76
CA LYS A 40 29.99 -24.45 7.01
C LYS A 40 30.46 -25.93 7.13
N ASN A 41 29.61 -26.77 7.74
CA ASN A 41 29.88 -28.17 7.97
C ASN A 41 28.64 -29.01 7.65
N PRO A 42 28.33 -29.24 6.37
CA PRO A 42 27.11 -29.90 5.97
C PRO A 42 27.09 -31.39 6.35
N PRO A 43 25.96 -31.84 6.94
CA PRO A 43 25.74 -33.29 7.09
C PRO A 43 25.56 -33.93 5.71
N ALA A 44 26.09 -35.17 5.57
CA ALA A 44 25.97 -35.90 4.33
C ALA A 44 24.51 -36.15 3.93
N GLY A 45 24.17 -35.84 2.67
CA GLY A 45 22.84 -36.03 2.11
C GLY A 45 21.89 -34.86 2.35
N GLU A 46 22.35 -33.75 2.97
CA GLU A 46 21.54 -32.54 3.22
C GLU A 46 21.93 -31.35 2.31
N GLU A 47 22.93 -31.52 1.47
CA GLU A 47 23.59 -30.44 0.73
C GLU A 47 22.63 -29.63 -0.10
N GLU A 48 21.78 -30.27 -0.92
CA GLU A 48 20.80 -29.59 -1.77
C GLU A 48 19.74 -28.85 -0.94
N PHE A 49 19.26 -29.48 0.13
CA PHE A 49 18.25 -28.90 1.00
C PHE A 49 18.76 -27.64 1.73
N LEU A 50 20.01 -27.67 2.21
CA LEU A 50 20.65 -26.53 2.86
C LEU A 50 20.81 -25.34 1.89
N VAL A 51 21.21 -25.60 0.65
CA VAL A 51 21.35 -24.58 -0.39
C VAL A 51 19.99 -24.02 -0.79
N ASP A 52 18.95 -24.84 -0.89
CA ASP A 52 17.58 -24.38 -1.15
C ASP A 52 17.08 -23.47 -0.02
N LEU A 53 17.30 -23.86 1.25
CA LEU A 53 16.87 -23.04 2.39
C LEU A 53 17.50 -21.66 2.40
N ILE A 54 18.82 -21.55 2.22
CA ILE A 54 19.50 -20.24 2.22
C ILE A 54 19.14 -19.41 1.00
N THR A 55 18.82 -20.04 -0.12
CA THR A 55 18.45 -19.37 -1.37
C THR A 55 17.01 -18.84 -1.32
N ASN A 56 16.05 -19.69 -0.94
CA ASN A 56 14.63 -19.46 -1.19
C ASN A 56 13.77 -19.26 0.06
N ARG A 57 14.28 -19.55 1.27
CA ARG A 57 13.47 -19.56 2.48
C ARG A 57 13.82 -18.49 3.51
N VAL A 58 14.78 -17.62 3.21
CA VAL A 58 15.15 -16.47 4.06
C VAL A 58 14.49 -15.22 3.52
N PRO A 59 13.74 -14.44 4.34
CA PRO A 59 13.15 -13.18 3.91
C PRO A 59 14.20 -12.18 3.41
N PRO A 60 13.88 -11.34 2.40
CA PRO A 60 14.80 -10.35 1.84
C PRO A 60 14.86 -9.06 2.65
N GLY A 61 15.56 -8.06 2.12
CA GLY A 61 15.58 -6.68 2.63
C GLY A 61 16.30 -6.54 3.96
N VAL A 62 15.65 -5.89 4.91
CA VAL A 62 16.19 -5.65 6.27
C VAL A 62 15.47 -6.46 7.35
N ASP A 63 15.07 -7.68 7.00
CA ASP A 63 14.62 -8.66 7.98
C ASP A 63 15.81 -9.13 8.85
N GLU A 64 15.54 -9.53 10.07
CA GLU A 64 16.58 -10.02 11.01
C GLU A 64 17.26 -11.29 10.48
N ALA A 65 16.52 -12.15 9.79
CA ALA A 65 17.09 -13.34 9.12
C ALA A 65 17.95 -12.94 7.92
N ALA A 66 17.57 -11.90 7.18
CA ALA A 66 18.38 -11.34 6.09
C ALA A 66 19.72 -10.79 6.58
N TYR A 67 19.74 -10.17 7.77
CA TYR A 67 20.99 -9.73 8.39
C TYR A 67 21.98 -10.87 8.59
N VAL A 68 21.51 -12.00 9.12
CA VAL A 68 22.33 -13.20 9.33
C VAL A 68 22.82 -13.77 7.99
N LYS A 69 21.92 -13.91 7.01
CA LYS A 69 22.26 -14.39 5.65
C LYS A 69 23.31 -13.51 4.99
N ALA A 70 23.09 -12.19 4.98
CA ALA A 70 24.03 -11.24 4.38
C ALA A 70 25.41 -11.29 5.05
N GLY A 71 25.46 -11.34 6.38
CA GLY A 71 26.71 -11.45 7.12
C GLY A 71 27.53 -12.68 6.74
N PHE A 72 26.88 -13.84 6.66
CA PHE A 72 27.52 -15.07 6.23
C PHE A 72 28.01 -15.02 4.77
N LEU A 73 27.15 -14.62 3.85
CA LEU A 73 27.50 -14.54 2.43
C LEU A 73 28.62 -13.51 2.17
N SER A 74 28.60 -12.37 2.88
CA SER A 74 29.65 -11.36 2.82
C SER A 74 30.99 -11.92 3.31
N ALA A 75 30.99 -12.67 4.42
CA ALA A 75 32.18 -13.30 4.96
C ALA A 75 32.77 -14.37 4.00
N VAL A 76 31.89 -15.14 3.32
CA VAL A 76 32.35 -16.12 2.30
C VAL A 76 32.94 -15.40 1.10
N ALA A 77 32.28 -14.38 0.58
CA ALA A 77 32.75 -13.59 -0.56
C ALA A 77 34.14 -12.96 -0.30
N LYS A 78 34.34 -12.43 0.91
CA LYS A 78 35.60 -11.80 1.33
C LYS A 78 36.69 -12.83 1.76
N GLY A 79 36.34 -14.10 1.84
CA GLY A 79 37.26 -15.16 2.29
C GLY A 79 37.48 -15.24 3.79
N GLU A 80 36.65 -14.59 4.57
CA GLU A 80 36.65 -14.60 6.04
C GLU A 80 35.93 -15.84 6.62
N ALA A 81 35.08 -16.48 5.81
CA ALA A 81 34.43 -17.74 6.11
C ALA A 81 34.48 -18.65 4.88
N THR A 82 34.30 -19.97 5.12
CA THR A 82 34.30 -20.98 4.06
C THR A 82 33.07 -21.87 4.17
N SER A 83 32.61 -22.34 3.03
CA SER A 83 31.57 -23.38 2.93
C SER A 83 31.90 -24.29 1.77
N PRO A 84 31.81 -25.62 1.92
CA PRO A 84 32.00 -26.53 0.79
C PRO A 84 30.86 -26.44 -0.25
N LEU A 85 29.72 -25.81 0.09
CA LEU A 85 28.55 -25.73 -0.75
C LEU A 85 28.41 -24.36 -1.47
N ILE A 86 29.08 -23.33 -0.96
CA ILE A 86 28.92 -21.94 -1.47
C ILE A 86 30.33 -21.40 -1.75
N SER A 87 30.66 -21.26 -3.04
CA SER A 87 31.88 -20.57 -3.49
C SER A 87 31.77 -19.06 -3.25
N LYS A 88 32.90 -18.34 -3.32
CA LYS A 88 32.92 -16.87 -3.25
C LYS A 88 32.02 -16.24 -4.31
N GLN A 89 32.11 -16.70 -5.56
CA GLN A 89 31.24 -16.22 -6.64
C GLN A 89 29.76 -16.49 -6.32
N ARG A 90 29.43 -17.71 -5.88
CA ARG A 90 28.03 -18.05 -5.53
C ARG A 90 27.51 -17.22 -4.37
N ALA A 91 28.35 -16.88 -3.40
CA ALA A 91 27.98 -15.97 -2.32
C ALA A 91 27.61 -14.56 -2.83
N VAL A 92 28.36 -14.03 -3.80
CA VAL A 92 28.04 -12.73 -4.43
C VAL A 92 26.72 -12.81 -5.22
N GLU A 93 26.50 -13.88 -5.97
CA GLU A 93 25.24 -14.11 -6.68
C GLU A 93 24.04 -14.17 -5.71
N LEU A 94 24.18 -14.88 -4.60
CA LEU A 94 23.14 -14.97 -3.57
C LEU A 94 22.90 -13.63 -2.86
N LEU A 95 23.94 -12.82 -2.62
CA LEU A 95 23.77 -11.44 -2.15
C LEU A 95 22.92 -10.62 -3.13
N GLY A 96 23.09 -10.80 -4.44
CA GLY A 96 22.30 -10.14 -5.45
C GLY A 96 20.80 -10.49 -5.43
N THR A 97 20.41 -11.62 -4.85
CA THR A 97 19.01 -12.04 -4.73
C THR A 97 18.25 -11.35 -3.58
N MET A 98 18.93 -10.62 -2.71
CA MET A 98 18.37 -10.14 -1.44
C MET A 98 17.56 -8.83 -1.54
N GLN A 99 17.32 -8.34 -2.73
CA GLN A 99 16.47 -7.16 -3.06
C GLN A 99 17.03 -5.80 -2.65
N GLY A 100 17.82 -5.70 -1.60
CA GLY A 100 18.39 -4.45 -1.05
C GLY A 100 18.66 -4.57 0.45
N GLY A 101 19.17 -3.52 1.06
CA GLY A 101 19.47 -3.48 2.49
C GLY A 101 20.86 -4.03 2.81
N TYR A 102 20.95 -5.07 3.62
CA TYR A 102 22.21 -5.57 4.18
C TYR A 102 23.21 -6.15 3.17
N ASN A 103 22.78 -6.44 1.95
CA ASN A 103 23.63 -6.94 0.86
C ASN A 103 24.38 -5.83 0.11
N ILE A 104 23.88 -4.59 0.14
CA ILE A 104 24.33 -3.51 -0.75
C ILE A 104 25.79 -3.11 -0.48
N ALA A 105 26.14 -2.86 0.79
CA ALA A 105 27.47 -2.40 1.14
C ALA A 105 28.57 -3.37 0.65
N THR A 106 28.36 -4.67 0.80
CA THR A 106 29.30 -5.70 0.34
C THR A 106 29.40 -5.72 -1.18
N LEU A 107 28.29 -5.65 -1.91
CA LEU A 107 28.29 -5.63 -3.38
C LEU A 107 29.02 -4.38 -3.92
N VAL A 108 28.81 -3.22 -3.31
CA VAL A 108 29.49 -1.98 -3.71
C VAL A 108 30.99 -2.05 -3.39
N GLU A 109 31.39 -2.59 -2.24
CA GLU A 109 32.80 -2.78 -1.87
C GLU A 109 33.50 -3.71 -2.87
N LEU A 110 32.87 -4.82 -3.25
CA LEU A 110 33.43 -5.81 -4.17
C LEU A 110 33.59 -5.32 -5.61
N LEU A 111 33.03 -4.16 -5.98
CA LEU A 111 33.30 -3.56 -7.31
C LEU A 111 34.79 -3.29 -7.56
N ASP A 112 35.60 -3.12 -6.51
CA ASP A 112 37.05 -2.92 -6.58
C ASP A 112 37.83 -4.25 -6.57
N ASP A 113 37.15 -5.37 -6.34
CA ASP A 113 37.82 -6.67 -6.30
C ASP A 113 38.16 -7.19 -7.70
N ALA A 114 39.39 -7.67 -7.88
CA ALA A 114 39.87 -8.12 -9.18
C ALA A 114 39.21 -9.40 -9.70
N GLU A 115 38.76 -10.28 -8.79
CA GLU A 115 38.11 -11.54 -9.12
C GLU A 115 36.59 -11.44 -9.15
N LEU A 116 36.00 -10.74 -8.18
CA LEU A 116 34.55 -10.69 -7.94
C LEU A 116 33.89 -9.43 -8.43
N GLY A 117 34.64 -8.40 -8.82
CA GLY A 117 34.09 -7.10 -9.18
C GLY A 117 33.08 -7.12 -10.34
N ALA A 118 33.35 -7.94 -11.34
CA ALA A 118 32.41 -8.11 -12.46
C ALA A 118 31.15 -8.86 -12.03
N VAL A 119 31.25 -9.84 -11.13
CA VAL A 119 30.10 -10.57 -10.60
C VAL A 119 29.25 -9.65 -9.73
N ALA A 120 29.86 -8.85 -8.87
CA ALA A 120 29.17 -7.87 -8.05
C ALA A 120 28.44 -6.82 -8.91
N ALA A 121 29.08 -6.37 -9.98
CA ALA A 121 28.44 -5.45 -10.93
C ALA A 121 27.16 -6.03 -11.54
N GLU A 122 27.21 -7.30 -11.99
CA GLU A 122 26.00 -7.96 -12.53
C GLU A 122 24.87 -8.01 -11.51
N GLN A 123 25.18 -8.21 -10.21
CA GLN A 123 24.15 -8.21 -9.17
C GLN A 123 23.56 -6.79 -8.93
N LEU A 124 24.38 -5.75 -8.96
CA LEU A 124 23.93 -4.38 -8.76
C LEU A 124 23.11 -3.84 -9.93
N LYS A 125 23.34 -4.30 -11.16
CA LYS A 125 22.59 -3.85 -12.36
C LYS A 125 21.07 -4.04 -12.22
N HIS A 126 20.61 -5.08 -11.52
CA HIS A 126 19.19 -5.34 -11.31
C HIS A 126 18.69 -5.04 -9.89
N THR A 127 19.53 -4.45 -9.04
CA THR A 127 19.16 -4.04 -7.68
C THR A 127 18.63 -2.61 -7.70
N LEU A 128 17.37 -2.42 -7.27
CA LEU A 128 16.68 -1.12 -7.33
C LEU A 128 16.79 -0.31 -6.02
N LEU A 129 16.82 -0.99 -4.87
CA LEU A 129 16.78 -0.35 -3.55
C LEU A 129 18.19 0.13 -3.14
N MET A 130 18.77 1.00 -3.93
CA MET A 130 20.11 1.54 -3.71
C MET A 130 20.14 2.71 -2.73
N PHE A 131 19.10 3.55 -2.75
CA PHE A 131 19.03 4.76 -1.92
C PHE A 131 20.35 5.56 -1.93
N ASP A 132 20.93 5.83 -0.76
CA ASP A 132 22.18 6.61 -0.64
C ASP A 132 23.40 5.90 -1.25
N ALA A 133 23.41 4.56 -1.29
CA ALA A 133 24.49 3.78 -1.90
C ALA A 133 24.64 4.02 -3.41
N PHE A 134 23.64 4.64 -4.07
CA PHE A 134 23.80 5.14 -5.44
C PHE A 134 25.04 6.06 -5.58
N HIS A 135 25.24 6.95 -4.61
CA HIS A 135 26.36 7.90 -4.62
C HIS A 135 27.71 7.20 -4.53
N ASP A 136 27.81 6.12 -3.76
CA ASP A 136 29.05 5.33 -3.65
C ASP A 136 29.43 4.68 -4.99
N VAL A 137 28.44 4.16 -5.73
CA VAL A 137 28.66 3.62 -7.08
C VAL A 137 29.06 4.73 -8.06
N ALA A 138 28.39 5.88 -8.01
CA ALA A 138 28.70 7.02 -8.86
C ALA A 138 30.14 7.56 -8.61
N GLU A 139 30.56 7.65 -7.35
CA GLU A 139 31.93 8.08 -7.01
C GLU A 139 33.00 7.08 -7.49
N LYS A 140 32.75 5.79 -7.32
CA LYS A 140 33.65 4.74 -7.88
C LYS A 140 33.74 4.83 -9.40
N ALA A 141 32.63 5.08 -10.09
CA ALA A 141 32.61 5.27 -11.54
C ALA A 141 33.43 6.51 -11.95
N LYS A 142 33.29 7.64 -11.25
CA LYS A 142 34.11 8.86 -11.47
C LYS A 142 35.59 8.61 -11.25
N SER A 143 35.93 7.80 -10.25
CA SER A 143 37.31 7.44 -9.91
C SER A 143 37.93 6.43 -10.91
N GLY A 144 37.18 5.99 -11.92
CA GLY A 144 37.69 5.16 -13.00
C GLY A 144 37.38 3.68 -12.86
N ASN A 145 36.65 3.24 -11.82
CA ASN A 145 36.26 1.84 -11.66
C ASN A 145 35.36 1.37 -12.81
N VAL A 146 35.82 0.39 -13.58
CA VAL A 146 35.12 -0.08 -14.79
C VAL A 146 33.83 -0.81 -14.47
N ASN A 147 33.78 -1.53 -13.35
CA ASN A 147 32.60 -2.27 -12.89
C ASN A 147 31.49 -1.29 -12.46
N ALA A 148 31.85 -0.25 -11.70
CA ALA A 148 30.92 0.80 -11.29
C ALA A 148 30.37 1.59 -12.50
N LYS A 149 31.21 1.87 -13.51
CA LYS A 149 30.76 2.49 -14.76
C LYS A 149 29.73 1.62 -15.49
N ALA A 150 29.98 0.30 -15.55
CA ALA A 150 29.06 -0.64 -16.18
C ALA A 150 27.70 -0.69 -15.45
N VAL A 151 27.71 -0.66 -14.11
CA VAL A 151 26.49 -0.60 -13.28
C VAL A 151 25.71 0.70 -13.57
N LEU A 152 26.39 1.84 -13.50
CA LEU A 152 25.79 3.15 -13.73
C LEU A 152 25.17 3.27 -15.14
N GLN A 153 25.88 2.75 -16.17
CA GLN A 153 25.37 2.72 -17.53
C GLN A 153 24.13 1.83 -17.65
N SER A 154 24.16 0.63 -17.05
CA SER A 154 23.03 -0.30 -17.06
C SER A 154 21.77 0.31 -16.42
N TRP A 155 21.93 1.03 -15.30
CA TRP A 155 20.81 1.76 -14.68
C TRP A 155 20.31 2.89 -15.59
N ALA A 156 21.20 3.65 -16.22
CA ALA A 156 20.85 4.73 -17.15
C ALA A 156 20.08 4.22 -18.38
N ASP A 157 20.42 3.02 -18.86
CA ASP A 157 19.77 2.36 -19.99
C ASP A 157 18.47 1.66 -19.61
N GLY A 158 18.18 1.57 -18.32
CA GLY A 158 16.96 0.91 -17.80
C GLY A 158 16.92 -0.60 -18.04
N GLU A 159 18.09 -1.27 -18.05
CA GLU A 159 18.17 -2.73 -18.28
C GLU A 159 17.40 -3.53 -17.23
N TRP A 160 17.32 -3.07 -15.98
CA TRP A 160 16.50 -3.66 -14.93
C TRP A 160 15.04 -3.85 -15.33
N PHE A 161 14.53 -3.00 -16.24
CA PHE A 161 13.17 -3.02 -16.77
C PHE A 161 13.08 -3.77 -18.10
N THR A 162 13.99 -3.45 -19.05
CA THR A 162 13.95 -4.03 -20.41
C THR A 162 14.29 -5.52 -20.45
N ASN A 163 15.08 -6.01 -19.47
CA ASN A 163 15.39 -7.43 -19.33
C ASN A 163 14.23 -8.26 -18.76
N LYS A 164 13.18 -7.62 -18.24
CA LYS A 164 11.96 -8.32 -17.83
C LYS A 164 11.10 -8.66 -19.04
N PRO A 165 10.33 -9.77 -18.99
CA PRO A 165 9.44 -10.14 -20.08
C PRO A 165 8.51 -8.99 -20.47
N ALA A 166 8.36 -8.76 -21.75
CA ALA A 166 7.38 -7.80 -22.26
C ALA A 166 5.95 -8.29 -22.00
N ILE A 167 5.03 -7.33 -21.88
CA ILE A 167 3.60 -7.65 -21.79
C ILE A 167 3.16 -8.36 -23.06
N ALA A 168 2.45 -9.48 -22.93
CA ALA A 168 1.97 -10.25 -24.05
C ALA A 168 0.82 -9.53 -24.79
N GLU A 169 0.77 -9.70 -26.10
CA GLU A 169 -0.33 -9.20 -26.92
C GLU A 169 -1.67 -9.86 -26.57
N LYS A 170 -1.61 -11.09 -26.06
CA LYS A 170 -2.78 -11.88 -25.67
C LYS A 170 -2.48 -12.72 -24.43
N TYR A 171 -3.43 -12.75 -23.49
CA TYR A 171 -3.48 -13.67 -22.37
C TYR A 171 -4.70 -14.57 -22.47
N SER A 172 -4.49 -15.91 -22.46
CA SER A 172 -5.58 -16.87 -22.35
C SER A 172 -5.75 -17.25 -20.88
N LEU A 173 -6.92 -16.98 -20.31
CA LEU A 173 -7.16 -17.02 -18.86
C LEU A 173 -8.39 -17.85 -18.54
N ALA A 174 -8.29 -18.72 -17.54
CA ALA A 174 -9.45 -19.34 -16.92
C ALA A 174 -10.09 -18.37 -15.91
N VAL A 175 -11.40 -18.39 -15.78
CA VAL A 175 -12.17 -17.45 -14.98
C VAL A 175 -12.60 -18.07 -13.65
N PHE A 176 -12.23 -17.43 -12.54
CA PHE A 176 -12.84 -17.62 -11.24
C PHE A 176 -13.81 -16.46 -10.98
N LYS A 177 -15.11 -16.70 -11.19
CA LYS A 177 -16.14 -15.65 -11.13
C LYS A 177 -16.79 -15.59 -9.76
N VAL A 178 -16.77 -14.40 -9.13
CA VAL A 178 -17.47 -14.12 -7.88
C VAL A 178 -18.63 -13.16 -8.17
N PRO A 179 -19.89 -13.63 -8.14
CA PRO A 179 -21.05 -12.80 -8.43
C PRO A 179 -21.33 -11.75 -7.34
N GLY A 180 -21.91 -10.65 -7.75
CA GLY A 180 -22.34 -9.56 -6.89
C GLY A 180 -21.18 -8.69 -6.37
N GLU A 181 -21.44 -7.99 -5.29
CA GLU A 181 -20.42 -7.17 -4.62
C GLU A 181 -19.52 -8.03 -3.75
N THR A 182 -18.21 -7.86 -3.90
CA THR A 182 -17.19 -8.48 -3.04
C THR A 182 -16.45 -7.37 -2.31
N ASN A 183 -16.62 -7.32 -1.02
CA ASN A 183 -15.90 -6.35 -0.18
C ASN A 183 -14.59 -6.94 0.36
N THR A 184 -13.77 -6.10 0.97
CA THR A 184 -12.49 -6.54 1.53
C THR A 184 -12.63 -7.47 2.73
N ASP A 185 -13.79 -7.51 3.41
CA ASP A 185 -14.08 -8.52 4.44
C ASP A 185 -14.35 -9.91 3.86
N ASP A 186 -14.91 -9.99 2.65
CA ASP A 186 -15.05 -11.27 1.95
C ASP A 186 -13.69 -11.86 1.58
N LEU A 187 -12.73 -11.01 1.20
CA LEU A 187 -11.40 -11.41 0.73
C LEU A 187 -10.37 -11.55 1.88
N SER A 188 -10.56 -10.82 2.96
CA SER A 188 -9.69 -10.79 4.15
C SER A 188 -10.53 -10.54 5.39
N PRO A 189 -11.23 -11.57 5.92
CA PRO A 189 -12.19 -11.41 7.00
C PRO A 189 -11.57 -10.80 8.27
N ALA A 190 -12.29 -9.84 8.88
CA ALA A 190 -11.84 -9.18 10.10
C ALA A 190 -11.62 -10.15 11.29
N PRO A 191 -12.43 -11.19 11.52
CA PRO A 191 -12.15 -12.18 12.57
C PRO A 191 -10.83 -12.92 12.41
N ASP A 192 -10.26 -12.96 11.18
CA ASP A 192 -9.00 -13.62 10.86
C ASP A 192 -7.84 -12.64 10.73
N ALA A 193 -8.00 -11.38 11.14
CA ALA A 193 -6.97 -10.34 11.04
C ALA A 193 -5.62 -10.74 11.67
N TRP A 194 -5.63 -11.56 12.70
CA TRP A 194 -4.46 -12.08 13.39
C TRP A 194 -3.52 -12.89 12.47
N SER A 195 -4.04 -13.49 11.40
CA SER A 195 -3.27 -14.32 10.47
C SER A 195 -2.72 -13.53 9.25
N ARG A 196 -3.10 -12.25 9.07
CA ARG A 196 -2.71 -11.44 7.92
C ARG A 196 -1.22 -11.40 7.57
N PRO A 197 -0.28 -11.37 8.56
CA PRO A 197 1.15 -11.45 8.25
C PRO A 197 1.58 -12.78 7.66
N ASP A 198 0.85 -13.85 7.92
CA ASP A 198 1.06 -15.18 7.34
C ASP A 198 0.13 -15.34 6.13
N ILE A 199 0.56 -14.82 4.98
CA ILE A 199 -0.27 -14.75 3.77
C ILE A 199 -0.87 -16.12 3.39
N PRO A 200 -0.10 -17.24 3.33
CA PRO A 200 -0.66 -18.54 3.00
C PRO A 200 -1.76 -19.01 3.95
N LEU A 201 -1.59 -18.74 5.23
CA LEU A 201 -2.59 -19.09 6.25
C LEU A 201 -3.83 -18.21 6.13
N HIS A 202 -3.64 -16.90 6.01
CA HIS A 202 -4.74 -15.94 5.91
C HIS A 202 -5.60 -16.15 4.66
N ALA A 203 -4.97 -16.49 3.55
CA ALA A 203 -5.65 -16.73 2.27
C ALA A 203 -6.67 -17.89 2.34
N LEU A 204 -6.49 -18.86 3.27
CA LEU A 204 -7.47 -19.93 3.45
C LEU A 204 -8.87 -19.41 3.81
N ALA A 205 -8.97 -18.24 4.45
CA ALA A 205 -10.23 -17.65 4.86
C ALA A 205 -10.91 -16.82 3.75
N MET A 206 -10.30 -16.64 2.59
CA MET A 206 -10.88 -15.89 1.48
C MET A 206 -12.19 -16.54 1.01
N LEU A 207 -13.27 -15.76 0.96
CA LEU A 207 -14.59 -16.21 0.53
C LEU A 207 -15.12 -17.40 1.35
N LYS A 208 -14.82 -17.48 2.64
CA LYS A 208 -15.25 -18.55 3.55
C LYS A 208 -16.75 -18.55 3.88
N MET A 209 -17.46 -17.47 3.52
CA MET A 209 -18.93 -17.41 3.68
C MET A 209 -19.59 -17.84 2.37
N PRO A 210 -20.62 -18.72 2.44
CA PRO A 210 -21.37 -19.17 1.26
C PRO A 210 -22.00 -17.98 0.52
N ARG A 211 -21.95 -18.02 -0.81
CA ARG A 211 -22.63 -17.07 -1.68
C ARG A 211 -22.96 -17.73 -3.02
N ASP A 212 -23.79 -17.08 -3.81
CA ASP A 212 -24.19 -17.62 -5.10
C ASP A 212 -22.98 -17.97 -5.98
N GLY A 213 -22.96 -19.20 -6.51
CA GLY A 213 -21.86 -19.71 -7.34
C GLY A 213 -20.54 -20.00 -6.60
N ILE A 214 -20.43 -19.73 -5.30
CA ILE A 214 -19.23 -19.97 -4.49
C ILE A 214 -19.55 -20.92 -3.33
N THR A 215 -18.85 -22.04 -3.29
CA THR A 215 -19.03 -23.07 -2.26
C THR A 215 -17.74 -23.21 -1.45
N PRO A 216 -17.68 -22.65 -0.22
CA PRO A 216 -16.52 -22.82 0.66
C PRO A 216 -16.30 -24.30 1.02
N ASP A 217 -15.05 -24.73 1.13
CA ASP A 217 -14.70 -26.10 1.55
C ASP A 217 -15.14 -26.36 3.01
N GLN A 218 -15.02 -25.32 3.84
CA GLN A 218 -15.50 -25.33 5.23
C GLN A 218 -16.12 -23.97 5.56
N PRO A 219 -17.46 -23.86 5.49
CA PRO A 219 -18.15 -22.60 5.73
C PRO A 219 -17.75 -21.95 7.07
N GLY A 220 -17.46 -20.67 7.02
CA GLY A 220 -17.00 -19.89 8.19
C GLY A 220 -15.52 -20.04 8.54
N SER A 221 -14.77 -20.94 7.90
CA SER A 221 -13.34 -21.20 8.19
C SER A 221 -12.47 -21.22 6.95
N ILE A 222 -12.81 -22.02 5.96
CA ILE A 222 -12.01 -22.24 4.75
C ILE A 222 -12.86 -21.91 3.52
N GLY A 223 -12.29 -21.13 2.63
CA GLY A 223 -12.91 -20.71 1.38
C GLY A 223 -13.01 -21.81 0.32
N PRO A 224 -13.32 -21.47 -0.93
CA PRO A 224 -13.61 -22.42 -2.01
C PRO A 224 -12.34 -22.96 -2.67
N LEU A 225 -11.43 -23.58 -1.91
CA LEU A 225 -10.13 -24.04 -2.42
C LEU A 225 -10.27 -25.12 -3.51
N LYS A 226 -11.19 -26.08 -3.32
CA LYS A 226 -11.45 -27.12 -4.33
C LYS A 226 -11.92 -26.53 -5.64
N GLN A 227 -12.81 -25.55 -5.57
CA GLN A 227 -13.34 -24.86 -6.75
C GLN A 227 -12.21 -24.10 -7.48
N ILE A 228 -11.30 -23.45 -6.73
CA ILE A 228 -10.11 -22.79 -7.28
C ILE A 228 -9.21 -23.81 -7.98
N GLU A 229 -8.93 -24.95 -7.34
CA GLU A 229 -8.07 -26.01 -7.92
C GLU A 229 -8.70 -26.64 -9.18
N GLU A 230 -10.01 -26.81 -9.21
CA GLU A 230 -10.74 -27.27 -10.42
C GLU A 230 -10.56 -26.31 -11.60
N ILE A 231 -10.58 -24.99 -11.34
CA ILE A 231 -10.34 -23.99 -12.38
C ILE A 231 -8.87 -24.03 -12.86
N LYS A 232 -7.91 -24.13 -11.92
CA LYS A 232 -6.48 -24.23 -12.23
C LYS A 232 -6.17 -25.50 -13.04
N ALA A 233 -6.87 -26.58 -12.80
CA ALA A 233 -6.69 -27.84 -13.54
C ALA A 233 -6.98 -27.72 -15.05
N LYS A 234 -7.58 -26.63 -15.52
CA LYS A 234 -7.72 -26.31 -16.95
C LYS A 234 -6.41 -25.97 -17.64
N GLY A 235 -5.33 -25.72 -16.89
CA GLY A 235 -4.00 -25.48 -17.43
C GLY A 235 -3.77 -24.04 -17.94
N PHE A 236 -4.65 -23.09 -17.60
CA PHE A 236 -4.50 -21.67 -17.89
C PHE A 236 -4.24 -20.89 -16.60
N PRO A 237 -3.51 -19.75 -16.64
CA PRO A 237 -3.52 -18.80 -15.54
C PRO A 237 -4.96 -18.40 -15.21
N VAL A 238 -5.24 -18.16 -13.93
CA VAL A 238 -6.61 -17.88 -13.49
C VAL A 238 -6.78 -16.39 -13.20
N ALA A 239 -7.83 -15.80 -13.77
CA ALA A 239 -8.24 -14.43 -13.44
C ALA A 239 -9.31 -14.45 -12.34
N TYR A 240 -9.17 -13.57 -11.34
CA TYR A 240 -10.24 -13.22 -10.42
C TYR A 240 -11.20 -12.26 -11.14
N VAL A 241 -12.48 -12.63 -11.22
CA VAL A 241 -13.50 -11.83 -11.93
C VAL A 241 -14.68 -11.58 -11.01
N GLY A 242 -15.15 -10.34 -10.89
CA GLY A 242 -16.31 -9.99 -10.06
C GLY A 242 -17.15 -8.87 -10.65
N ASP A 243 -18.41 -8.74 -10.23
CA ASP A 243 -19.26 -7.64 -10.70
C ASP A 243 -18.80 -6.32 -10.09
N VAL A 244 -18.68 -6.25 -8.76
CA VAL A 244 -18.10 -5.13 -8.00
C VAL A 244 -17.06 -5.69 -7.03
N VAL A 245 -15.81 -5.26 -7.14
CA VAL A 245 -14.69 -5.88 -6.44
C VAL A 245 -14.01 -4.91 -5.48
N GLY A 246 -13.74 -5.37 -4.26
CA GLY A 246 -12.82 -4.73 -3.32
C GLY A 246 -13.37 -3.50 -2.61
N THR A 247 -14.68 -3.38 -2.44
CA THR A 247 -15.31 -2.31 -1.65
C THR A 247 -14.98 -2.42 -0.16
N GLY A 248 -15.22 -1.37 0.59
CA GLY A 248 -14.99 -1.33 2.04
C GLY A 248 -13.59 -0.87 2.42
N SER A 249 -13.06 -1.39 3.52
CA SER A 249 -11.81 -0.94 4.12
C SER A 249 -10.58 -1.18 3.24
N SER A 250 -9.59 -0.29 3.36
CA SER A 250 -8.29 -0.43 2.69
C SER A 250 -7.46 -1.57 3.29
N ARG A 251 -7.43 -2.73 2.62
CA ARG A 251 -6.72 -3.92 3.11
C ARG A 251 -5.81 -4.52 2.04
N LYS A 252 -4.50 -4.33 2.19
CA LYS A 252 -3.49 -5.06 1.40
C LYS A 252 -3.66 -6.58 1.55
N SER A 253 -4.10 -7.07 2.71
CA SER A 253 -4.36 -8.48 2.95
C SER A 253 -5.43 -9.08 2.04
N ALA A 254 -6.41 -8.30 1.62
CA ALA A 254 -7.39 -8.73 0.62
C ALA A 254 -6.73 -9.00 -0.74
N THR A 255 -5.86 -8.09 -1.18
CA THR A 255 -5.04 -8.29 -2.38
C THR A 255 -4.11 -9.50 -2.23
N ASN A 256 -3.41 -9.62 -1.09
CA ASN A 256 -2.52 -10.75 -0.83
C ASN A 256 -3.26 -12.09 -0.90
N SER A 257 -4.50 -12.18 -0.36
CA SER A 257 -5.32 -13.38 -0.45
C SER A 257 -5.66 -13.75 -1.89
N VAL A 258 -6.09 -12.78 -2.70
CA VAL A 258 -6.37 -13.01 -4.12
C VAL A 258 -5.10 -13.45 -4.86
N LEU A 259 -4.00 -12.75 -4.67
CA LEU A 259 -2.74 -13.06 -5.36
C LEU A 259 -2.10 -14.36 -4.87
N TRP A 260 -2.36 -14.78 -3.64
CA TRP A 260 -1.91 -16.09 -3.18
C TRP A 260 -2.44 -17.24 -4.05
N PHE A 261 -3.67 -17.12 -4.54
CA PHE A 261 -4.26 -18.11 -5.43
C PHE A 261 -4.05 -17.84 -6.91
N PHE A 262 -3.97 -16.58 -7.32
CA PHE A 262 -4.04 -16.18 -8.73
C PHE A 262 -2.80 -15.40 -9.22
N GLY A 263 -1.85 -15.09 -8.34
CA GLY A 263 -0.57 -14.47 -8.69
C GLY A 263 0.58 -15.48 -8.83
N ASP A 264 1.76 -14.94 -9.13
CA ASP A 264 3.01 -15.69 -9.31
C ASP A 264 3.95 -15.52 -8.12
N ASP A 265 4.75 -16.54 -7.83
CA ASP A 265 5.79 -16.45 -6.79
C ASP A 265 6.81 -15.38 -7.16
N ILE A 266 7.17 -14.54 -6.20
CA ILE A 266 8.26 -13.57 -6.37
C ILE A 266 9.58 -14.30 -6.12
N PRO A 267 10.49 -14.33 -7.10
CA PRO A 267 11.76 -15.04 -6.94
C PRO A 267 12.51 -14.59 -5.67
N TYR A 268 12.95 -15.55 -4.88
CA TYR A 268 13.71 -15.34 -3.63
C TYR A 268 12.95 -14.61 -2.50
N VAL A 269 11.65 -14.40 -2.64
CA VAL A 269 10.79 -13.80 -1.61
C VAL A 269 9.79 -14.86 -1.15
N PRO A 270 10.03 -15.52 -0.01
CA PRO A 270 9.16 -16.60 0.45
C PRO A 270 7.77 -16.07 0.84
N ASN A 271 6.75 -16.89 0.55
CA ASN A 271 5.36 -16.70 0.99
C ASN A 271 4.68 -15.40 0.55
N LYS A 272 5.15 -14.79 -0.55
CA LYS A 272 4.56 -13.61 -1.15
C LYS A 272 4.44 -13.79 -2.67
N ARG A 273 3.33 -13.35 -3.23
CA ARG A 273 3.04 -13.41 -4.65
C ARG A 273 2.71 -12.04 -5.21
N ALA A 274 2.97 -11.86 -6.48
CA ALA A 274 2.72 -10.65 -7.24
C ALA A 274 2.14 -11.01 -8.62
N GLY A 275 1.76 -10.01 -9.41
CA GLY A 275 1.20 -10.24 -10.74
C GLY A 275 -0.25 -10.70 -10.70
N GLY A 276 -0.66 -11.50 -11.69
CA GLY A 276 -2.03 -12.00 -11.80
C GLY A 276 -3.00 -11.01 -12.44
N PHE A 277 -4.27 -11.42 -12.51
CA PHE A 277 -5.33 -10.72 -13.25
C PHE A 277 -6.55 -10.52 -12.35
N CYS A 278 -7.07 -9.29 -12.30
CA CYS A 278 -8.28 -8.96 -11.55
C CYS A 278 -9.21 -8.12 -12.44
N PHE A 279 -10.38 -8.66 -12.77
CA PHE A 279 -11.33 -8.00 -13.65
C PHE A 279 -12.66 -7.76 -12.93
N GLY A 280 -13.29 -6.64 -13.23
CA GLY A 280 -14.59 -6.30 -12.67
C GLY A 280 -15.37 -5.33 -13.54
N THR A 281 -16.69 -5.35 -13.41
CA THR A 281 -17.48 -4.24 -13.98
C THR A 281 -17.10 -2.96 -13.26
N LYS A 282 -16.83 -3.08 -11.94
CA LYS A 282 -16.26 -2.02 -11.12
C LYS A 282 -15.26 -2.58 -10.12
N ILE A 283 -14.13 -1.90 -9.97
CA ILE A 283 -13.14 -2.20 -8.94
C ILE A 283 -13.00 -0.96 -8.05
N ALA A 284 -13.17 -1.15 -6.74
CA ALA A 284 -13.04 -0.03 -5.80
C ALA A 284 -11.66 0.63 -5.91
N PRO A 285 -11.56 1.96 -5.91
CA PRO A 285 -10.31 2.68 -6.24
C PRO A 285 -9.12 2.25 -5.40
N ILE A 286 -9.29 2.12 -4.08
CA ILE A 286 -8.18 1.70 -3.18
C ILE A 286 -7.75 0.26 -3.47
N PHE A 287 -8.69 -0.64 -3.75
CA PHE A 287 -8.37 -2.02 -4.09
C PHE A 287 -7.68 -2.11 -5.46
N TYR A 288 -8.14 -1.33 -6.43
CA TYR A 288 -7.49 -1.19 -7.74
C TYR A 288 -6.01 -0.78 -7.59
N ASN A 289 -5.76 0.30 -6.85
CA ASN A 289 -4.41 0.80 -6.59
C ASN A 289 -3.54 -0.24 -5.86
N THR A 290 -4.12 -1.00 -4.94
CA THR A 290 -3.39 -2.06 -4.22
C THR A 290 -3.02 -3.23 -5.13
N MET A 291 -3.85 -3.54 -6.15
CA MET A 291 -3.52 -4.50 -7.20
C MET A 291 -2.38 -3.99 -8.09
N GLU A 292 -2.39 -2.71 -8.49
CA GLU A 292 -1.27 -2.07 -9.22
C GLU A 292 0.03 -2.15 -8.44
N ASP A 293 0.00 -1.84 -7.14
CA ASP A 293 1.17 -1.90 -6.26
C ASP A 293 1.79 -3.30 -6.22
N ALA A 294 0.97 -4.34 -6.33
CA ALA A 294 1.38 -5.73 -6.34
C ALA A 294 1.70 -6.30 -7.74
N GLY A 295 1.70 -5.46 -8.78
CA GLY A 295 2.02 -5.86 -10.15
C GLY A 295 0.94 -6.68 -10.84
N ALA A 296 -0.26 -6.76 -10.27
CA ALA A 296 -1.40 -7.36 -10.95
C ALA A 296 -1.92 -6.45 -12.09
N LEU A 297 -2.68 -7.02 -12.99
CA LEU A 297 -3.36 -6.29 -14.06
C LEU A 297 -4.85 -6.16 -13.73
N PRO A 298 -5.28 -5.06 -13.06
CA PRO A 298 -6.68 -4.78 -12.84
C PRO A 298 -7.28 -4.10 -14.06
N ILE A 299 -8.42 -4.62 -14.56
CA ILE A 299 -9.14 -4.01 -15.69
C ILE A 299 -10.64 -3.96 -15.37
N GLU A 300 -11.26 -2.81 -15.64
CA GLU A 300 -12.72 -2.63 -15.56
C GLU A 300 -13.35 -2.83 -16.94
N PHE A 301 -14.29 -3.77 -17.04
CA PHE A 301 -15.15 -4.01 -18.20
C PHE A 301 -16.41 -4.77 -17.79
N ASP A 302 -17.43 -4.77 -18.65
CA ASP A 302 -18.65 -5.54 -18.39
C ASP A 302 -18.37 -7.04 -18.36
N VAL A 303 -18.54 -7.65 -17.19
CA VAL A 303 -18.30 -9.07 -16.91
C VAL A 303 -19.59 -9.91 -16.93
N SER A 304 -20.73 -9.33 -17.30
CA SER A 304 -22.06 -9.99 -17.24
C SER A 304 -22.16 -11.25 -18.11
N ASN A 305 -21.43 -11.29 -19.21
CA ASN A 305 -21.40 -12.41 -20.15
C ASN A 305 -20.21 -13.38 -19.92
N ILE A 306 -19.56 -13.29 -18.78
CA ILE A 306 -18.45 -14.16 -18.39
C ILE A 306 -18.86 -14.98 -17.18
N ASN A 307 -18.67 -16.30 -17.23
CA ASN A 307 -19.11 -17.24 -16.22
C ASN A 307 -17.95 -17.94 -15.54
N MET A 308 -18.24 -18.53 -14.35
CA MET A 308 -17.30 -19.40 -13.65
C MET A 308 -16.79 -20.51 -14.57
N GLY A 309 -15.47 -20.62 -14.66
CA GLY A 309 -14.81 -21.65 -15.44
C GLY A 309 -14.71 -21.40 -16.95
N ASP A 310 -15.21 -20.29 -17.47
CA ASP A 310 -14.95 -19.88 -18.84
C ASP A 310 -13.43 -19.73 -19.07
N VAL A 311 -13.01 -19.89 -20.31
CA VAL A 311 -11.67 -19.48 -20.76
C VAL A 311 -11.84 -18.31 -21.71
N ILE A 312 -11.13 -17.23 -21.46
CA ILE A 312 -11.21 -15.98 -22.23
C ILE A 312 -9.83 -15.58 -22.75
N ASP A 313 -9.81 -14.89 -23.88
CA ASP A 313 -8.60 -14.28 -24.44
C ASP A 313 -8.67 -12.77 -24.24
N VAL A 314 -7.73 -12.23 -23.45
CA VAL A 314 -7.63 -10.80 -23.12
C VAL A 314 -6.49 -10.18 -23.92
N TYR A 315 -6.78 -9.07 -24.62
CA TYR A 315 -5.83 -8.34 -25.46
C TYR A 315 -5.58 -6.95 -24.85
N PRO A 316 -4.54 -6.79 -24.00
CA PRO A 316 -4.31 -5.54 -23.24
C PRO A 316 -4.13 -4.31 -24.12
N PHE A 317 -3.42 -4.46 -25.25
CA PHE A 317 -3.16 -3.34 -26.16
C PHE A 317 -4.34 -3.01 -27.08
N ALA A 318 -5.12 -4.03 -27.45
CA ALA A 318 -6.29 -3.83 -28.31
C ALA A 318 -7.57 -3.48 -27.53
N GLY A 319 -7.54 -3.54 -26.21
CA GLY A 319 -8.67 -3.19 -25.34
C GLY A 319 -9.90 -4.09 -25.55
N LYS A 320 -9.71 -5.39 -25.76
CA LYS A 320 -10.81 -6.32 -26.00
C LYS A 320 -10.63 -7.66 -25.26
N VAL A 321 -11.77 -8.28 -24.97
CA VAL A 321 -11.86 -9.63 -24.42
C VAL A 321 -12.65 -10.48 -25.42
N CYS A 322 -12.10 -11.62 -25.83
CA CYS A 322 -12.72 -12.54 -26.76
C CYS A 322 -13.00 -13.90 -26.10
N LYS A 323 -13.92 -14.65 -26.68
CA LYS A 323 -14.10 -16.06 -26.38
C LYS A 323 -12.86 -16.83 -26.81
N HIS A 324 -12.34 -17.67 -25.92
CA HIS A 324 -11.08 -18.37 -26.15
C HIS A 324 -11.03 -19.10 -27.49
N GLY A 325 -9.94 -18.89 -28.22
CA GLY A 325 -9.69 -19.52 -29.51
C GLY A 325 -10.55 -19.00 -30.67
N THR A 326 -11.26 -17.89 -30.48
CA THR A 326 -12.11 -17.26 -31.51
C THR A 326 -11.88 -15.75 -31.58
N ASP A 327 -12.39 -15.09 -32.62
CA ASP A 327 -12.40 -13.62 -32.72
C ASP A 327 -13.71 -13.00 -32.19
N GLU A 328 -14.59 -13.82 -31.60
CA GLU A 328 -15.85 -13.34 -31.00
C GLU A 328 -15.55 -12.44 -29.77
N VAL A 329 -15.83 -11.16 -29.90
CA VAL A 329 -15.63 -10.17 -28.86
C VAL A 329 -16.75 -10.29 -27.83
N ILE A 330 -16.39 -10.57 -26.57
CA ILE A 330 -17.33 -10.59 -25.44
C ILE A 330 -17.57 -9.15 -24.96
N THR A 331 -16.50 -8.37 -24.80
CA THR A 331 -16.54 -7.00 -24.32
C THR A 331 -15.26 -6.23 -24.70
N THR A 332 -15.31 -4.92 -24.58
CA THR A 332 -14.15 -4.04 -24.79
C THR A 332 -13.86 -3.22 -23.54
N PHE A 333 -12.64 -2.70 -23.44
CA PHE A 333 -12.22 -1.87 -22.32
C PHE A 333 -11.17 -0.84 -22.75
N GLU A 334 -10.99 0.16 -21.89
CA GLU A 334 -9.85 1.08 -21.93
C GLU A 334 -9.08 0.96 -20.63
N LEU A 335 -7.75 0.95 -20.72
CA LEU A 335 -6.90 1.00 -19.51
C LEU A 335 -7.02 2.37 -18.87
N LYS A 336 -7.09 2.44 -17.54
CA LYS A 336 -7.16 3.72 -16.81
C LYS A 336 -5.96 4.62 -17.11
N THR A 337 -4.80 4.01 -17.35
CA THR A 337 -3.56 4.70 -17.71
C THR A 337 -2.68 3.79 -18.56
N PRO A 338 -1.95 4.32 -19.55
CA PRO A 338 -0.99 3.53 -20.30
C PRO A 338 0.19 3.03 -19.43
N VAL A 339 0.45 3.68 -18.30
CA VAL A 339 1.53 3.32 -17.36
C VAL A 339 1.28 1.97 -16.69
N LEU A 340 0.03 1.54 -16.55
CA LEU A 340 -0.36 0.27 -15.93
C LEU A 340 0.43 -0.93 -16.50
N LEU A 341 0.66 -0.97 -17.82
CA LEU A 341 1.41 -2.06 -18.44
C LEU A 341 2.90 -2.04 -18.06
N ASP A 342 3.48 -0.86 -17.85
CA ASP A 342 4.84 -0.74 -17.32
C ASP A 342 4.91 -1.16 -15.86
N GLU A 343 3.88 -0.87 -15.05
CA GLU A 343 3.78 -1.31 -13.65
C GLU A 343 3.75 -2.84 -13.57
N VAL A 344 2.92 -3.48 -14.39
CA VAL A 344 2.87 -4.96 -14.47
C VAL A 344 4.24 -5.52 -14.86
N ARG A 345 4.88 -4.96 -15.90
CA ARG A 345 6.21 -5.39 -16.34
C ARG A 345 7.27 -5.19 -15.26
N ALA A 346 7.23 -4.08 -14.54
CA ALA A 346 8.17 -3.79 -13.46
C ALA A 346 8.00 -4.72 -12.24
N GLY A 347 6.83 -5.35 -12.08
CA GLY A 347 6.47 -6.16 -10.92
C GLY A 347 5.67 -5.39 -9.87
N GLY A 348 5.17 -4.22 -10.22
CA GLY A 348 4.32 -3.35 -9.43
C GLY A 348 4.63 -1.87 -9.61
N ARG A 349 3.71 -1.03 -9.17
CA ARG A 349 3.86 0.43 -9.22
C ARG A 349 5.06 0.91 -8.40
N ILE A 350 5.26 0.36 -7.19
CA ILE A 350 6.39 0.73 -6.32
C ILE A 350 7.74 0.40 -6.97
N PRO A 351 8.01 -0.82 -7.46
CA PRO A 351 9.23 -1.11 -8.22
C PRO A 351 9.43 -0.22 -9.44
N LEU A 352 8.36 0.13 -10.17
CA LEU A 352 8.45 1.04 -11.32
C LEU A 352 8.91 2.43 -10.90
N ILE A 353 8.33 2.99 -9.85
CA ILE A 353 8.69 4.33 -9.36
C ILE A 353 10.15 4.37 -8.90
N ILE A 354 10.56 3.39 -8.09
CA ILE A 354 11.94 3.31 -7.58
C ILE A 354 12.93 3.12 -8.73
N GLY A 355 12.66 2.19 -9.63
CA GLY A 355 13.55 1.89 -10.76
C GLY A 355 13.63 3.04 -11.75
N ARG A 356 12.51 3.69 -12.08
CA ARG A 356 12.48 4.89 -12.91
C ARG A 356 13.30 6.02 -12.27
N GLY A 357 13.15 6.24 -10.97
CA GLY A 357 13.95 7.21 -10.23
C GLY A 357 15.45 6.91 -10.27
N LEU A 358 15.84 5.64 -10.14
CA LEU A 358 17.22 5.18 -10.25
C LEU A 358 17.78 5.45 -11.67
N THR A 359 17.02 5.12 -12.71
CA THR A 359 17.37 5.38 -14.10
C THR A 359 17.58 6.86 -14.35
N GLU A 360 16.67 7.73 -13.90
CA GLU A 360 16.82 9.20 -14.08
C GLU A 360 18.05 9.76 -13.34
N LYS A 361 18.33 9.28 -12.12
CA LYS A 361 19.54 9.65 -11.37
C LYS A 361 20.81 9.23 -12.12
N ALA A 362 20.85 8.00 -12.64
CA ALA A 362 21.99 7.50 -13.39
C ALA A 362 22.21 8.28 -14.70
N ARG A 363 21.14 8.61 -15.41
CA ARG A 363 21.20 9.44 -16.61
C ARG A 363 21.72 10.86 -16.33
N ALA A 364 21.22 11.48 -15.26
CA ALA A 364 21.69 12.79 -14.82
C ALA A 364 23.19 12.76 -14.48
N GLU A 365 23.65 11.71 -13.76
CA GLU A 365 25.06 11.52 -13.40
C GLU A 365 25.98 11.37 -14.63
N LEU A 366 25.48 10.75 -15.69
CA LEU A 366 26.17 10.57 -16.96
C LEU A 366 25.99 11.77 -17.92
N GLY A 367 25.26 12.81 -17.53
CA GLY A 367 24.99 13.97 -18.39
C GLY A 367 24.02 13.66 -19.55
N LEU A 368 23.21 12.63 -19.43
CA LEU A 368 22.20 12.23 -20.41
C LEU A 368 20.87 12.94 -20.14
N GLY A 369 20.06 13.15 -21.19
CA GLY A 369 18.69 13.65 -21.04
C GLY A 369 17.76 12.66 -20.36
N ALA A 370 16.53 13.09 -20.03
CA ALA A 370 15.50 12.24 -19.46
C ALA A 370 15.23 10.98 -20.31
N SER A 371 14.84 9.90 -19.66
CA SER A 371 14.54 8.64 -20.34
C SER A 371 13.21 8.71 -21.12
N GLU A 372 13.21 8.17 -22.33
CA GLU A 372 12.01 7.95 -23.13
C GLU A 372 11.49 6.50 -23.05
N LEU A 373 12.10 5.68 -22.18
CA LEU A 373 11.80 4.25 -22.05
C LEU A 373 10.43 3.98 -21.47
N PHE A 374 10.04 4.78 -20.46
CA PHE A 374 8.83 4.53 -19.67
C PHE A 374 7.62 5.26 -20.25
N LYS A 375 6.48 4.62 -20.24
CA LYS A 375 5.21 5.25 -20.58
C LYS A 375 4.93 6.39 -19.60
N LYS A 376 4.32 7.46 -20.11
CA LYS A 376 3.90 8.61 -19.32
C LYS A 376 2.37 8.58 -19.19
N PRO A 377 1.81 8.97 -18.03
CA PRO A 377 0.38 9.13 -17.90
C PRO A 377 -0.11 10.25 -18.83
N ASP A 378 -1.36 10.13 -19.27
CA ASP A 378 -2.01 11.18 -20.02
C ASP A 378 -2.08 12.45 -19.18
N GLN A 379 -1.81 13.59 -19.80
CA GLN A 379 -1.92 14.86 -19.11
C GLN A 379 -3.34 15.40 -19.26
N PRO A 380 -3.93 15.94 -18.19
CA PRO A 380 -5.23 16.59 -18.28
C PRO A 380 -5.16 17.79 -19.20
N ALA A 381 -6.31 18.17 -19.77
CA ALA A 381 -6.43 19.36 -20.58
C ALA A 381 -5.98 20.61 -19.79
N ALA A 382 -5.26 21.51 -20.44
CA ALA A 382 -4.88 22.77 -19.82
C ALA A 382 -6.12 23.58 -19.41
N SER A 383 -6.10 24.13 -18.20
CA SER A 383 -7.16 24.97 -17.66
C SER A 383 -6.59 26.30 -17.15
N THR A 384 -7.30 27.39 -17.42
CA THR A 384 -7.00 28.72 -16.87
C THR A 384 -7.78 29.03 -15.61
N LYS A 385 -8.62 28.09 -15.16
CA LYS A 385 -9.38 28.21 -13.91
C LYS A 385 -8.48 28.13 -12.69
N GLY A 386 -8.91 28.71 -11.60
CA GLY A 386 -8.25 28.60 -10.32
C GLY A 386 -8.25 27.16 -9.76
N PHE A 387 -7.60 26.98 -8.64
CA PHE A 387 -7.46 25.69 -7.97
C PHE A 387 -8.41 25.56 -6.77
N THR A 388 -8.91 24.36 -6.54
CA THR A 388 -9.64 24.03 -5.30
C THR A 388 -8.69 24.00 -4.11
N LEU A 389 -9.22 23.97 -2.89
CA LEU A 389 -8.41 23.88 -1.68
C LEU A 389 -7.54 22.60 -1.67
N ALA A 390 -8.14 21.46 -2.00
CA ALA A 390 -7.41 20.19 -2.08
C ALA A 390 -6.31 20.22 -3.15
N GLN A 391 -6.56 20.80 -4.33
CA GLN A 391 -5.56 20.94 -5.38
C GLN A 391 -4.37 21.80 -4.95
N LYS A 392 -4.61 22.85 -4.16
CA LYS A 392 -3.54 23.68 -3.57
C LYS A 392 -2.77 22.96 -2.46
N MET A 393 -3.45 22.19 -1.59
CA MET A 393 -2.77 21.40 -0.56
C MET A 393 -1.81 20.36 -1.17
N VAL A 394 -2.30 19.61 -2.17
CA VAL A 394 -1.47 18.64 -2.89
C VAL A 394 -0.37 19.36 -3.68
N GLY A 395 -0.68 20.50 -4.31
CA GLY A 395 0.30 21.34 -5.00
C GLY A 395 1.44 21.77 -4.08
N LYS A 396 1.12 22.31 -2.90
CA LYS A 396 2.09 22.69 -1.88
C LYS A 396 3.00 21.51 -1.49
N ALA A 397 2.41 20.31 -1.32
CA ALA A 397 3.17 19.09 -1.01
C ALA A 397 4.05 18.60 -2.16
N CYS A 398 3.76 19.03 -3.40
CA CYS A 398 4.55 18.76 -4.60
C CYS A 398 5.51 19.91 -4.96
N GLY A 399 5.51 21.02 -4.21
CA GLY A 399 6.31 22.20 -4.51
C GLY A 399 5.82 23.04 -5.69
N VAL A 400 4.51 22.96 -6.02
CA VAL A 400 3.82 23.72 -7.08
C VAL A 400 2.58 24.41 -6.52
N GLU A 401 2.00 25.36 -7.27
CA GLU A 401 0.83 26.13 -6.84
C GLU A 401 -0.40 25.25 -6.63
N GLY A 402 -0.63 24.31 -7.54
CA GLY A 402 -1.76 23.39 -7.49
C GLY A 402 -1.58 22.23 -8.45
N VAL A 403 -2.31 21.14 -8.23
CA VAL A 403 -2.28 19.94 -9.08
C VAL A 403 -3.68 19.71 -9.65
N ARG A 404 -3.80 19.60 -10.97
CA ARG A 404 -5.08 19.35 -11.65
C ARG A 404 -5.52 17.90 -11.52
N PRO A 405 -6.82 17.61 -11.48
CA PRO A 405 -7.34 16.25 -11.54
C PRO A 405 -6.80 15.48 -12.74
N GLY A 406 -6.47 14.20 -12.55
CA GLY A 406 -5.86 13.35 -13.57
C GLY A 406 -4.36 13.51 -13.74
N THR A 407 -3.72 14.43 -13.01
CA THR A 407 -2.25 14.57 -13.01
C THR A 407 -1.63 13.58 -12.04
N TYR A 408 -0.67 12.78 -12.52
CA TYR A 408 0.20 12.00 -11.64
C TYR A 408 1.15 12.93 -10.87
N CYS A 409 1.25 12.73 -9.57
CA CYS A 409 2.17 13.48 -8.70
C CYS A 409 2.63 12.64 -7.51
N GLU A 410 3.66 13.12 -6.83
CA GLU A 410 4.25 12.47 -5.65
C GLU A 410 4.32 13.49 -4.50
N PRO A 411 3.17 13.79 -3.84
CA PRO A 411 3.15 14.74 -2.74
C PRO A 411 3.93 14.24 -1.54
N LYS A 412 4.61 15.16 -0.86
CA LYS A 412 5.28 14.91 0.43
C LYS A 412 4.26 14.47 1.47
N MET A 413 4.53 13.36 2.14
CA MET A 413 3.74 12.84 3.25
C MET A 413 4.24 13.38 4.57
N THR A 414 3.53 14.33 5.13
CA THR A 414 3.89 14.98 6.40
C THR A 414 3.50 14.12 7.61
N THR A 415 2.42 13.34 7.50
CA THR A 415 1.92 12.49 8.58
C THR A 415 1.48 11.15 8.01
N VAL A 416 1.99 10.06 8.58
CA VAL A 416 1.70 8.67 8.18
C VAL A 416 1.18 7.88 9.37
N GLY A 417 0.01 7.26 9.23
CA GLY A 417 -0.63 6.45 10.26
C GLY A 417 -0.58 4.96 9.97
N SER A 418 -0.27 4.16 10.98
CA SER A 418 -0.35 2.70 10.94
C SER A 418 -1.08 2.18 12.18
N GLN A 419 -1.96 1.22 12.02
CA GLN A 419 -2.70 0.60 13.12
C GLN A 419 -2.39 -0.90 13.22
N ASP A 420 -2.74 -1.51 14.34
CA ASP A 420 -2.29 -2.85 14.72
C ASP A 420 -2.79 -4.00 13.83
N THR A 421 -3.91 -3.86 13.13
CA THR A 421 -4.38 -4.91 12.20
C THR A 421 -3.70 -4.85 10.83
N THR A 422 -3.00 -3.75 10.52
CA THR A 422 -2.20 -3.57 9.29
C THR A 422 -0.72 -3.36 9.59
N GLY A 423 -0.37 -2.97 10.81
CA GLY A 423 1.00 -2.67 11.25
C GLY A 423 2.01 -3.79 11.03
N PRO A 424 1.70 -5.06 11.32
CA PRO A 424 2.60 -6.18 11.00
C PRO A 424 2.90 -6.30 9.50
N MET A 425 1.91 -6.08 8.64
CA MET A 425 2.13 -6.07 7.19
C MET A 425 2.93 -4.84 6.75
N THR A 426 2.65 -3.67 7.32
CA THR A 426 3.42 -2.44 7.05
C THR A 426 4.88 -2.63 7.46
N ARG A 427 5.15 -3.28 8.60
CA ARG A 427 6.49 -3.67 9.03
C ARG A 427 7.19 -4.56 8.00
N ASP A 428 6.50 -5.59 7.54
CA ASP A 428 7.07 -6.53 6.59
C ASP A 428 7.34 -5.86 5.22
N GLU A 429 6.45 -4.98 4.76
CA GLU A 429 6.69 -4.15 3.56
C GLU A 429 7.87 -3.17 3.76
N LEU A 430 8.02 -2.58 4.95
CA LEU A 430 9.17 -1.73 5.29
C LEU A 430 10.49 -2.51 5.28
N LYS A 431 10.48 -3.76 5.75
CA LYS A 431 11.64 -4.66 5.64
C LYS A 431 11.98 -4.98 4.19
N ASP A 432 10.97 -5.28 3.37
CA ASP A 432 11.13 -5.53 1.93
C ASP A 432 11.66 -4.29 1.18
N LEU A 433 11.27 -3.08 1.60
CA LEU A 433 11.78 -1.80 1.08
C LEU A 433 13.15 -1.41 1.64
N ALA A 434 13.80 -2.26 2.41
CA ALA A 434 15.10 -2.00 3.04
C ALA A 434 15.11 -0.73 3.92
N CYS A 435 14.00 -0.41 4.58
CA CYS A 435 13.84 0.79 5.38
C CYS A 435 14.49 0.62 6.78
N LEU A 436 15.57 1.37 7.03
CA LEU A 436 16.23 1.47 8.34
C LEU A 436 15.91 2.77 9.09
N GLY A 437 15.24 3.72 8.44
CA GLY A 437 14.82 4.99 9.03
C GLY A 437 13.70 5.62 8.19
N PHE A 438 12.75 6.30 8.86
CA PHE A 438 11.65 6.97 8.18
C PHE A 438 12.09 8.31 7.58
N SER A 439 11.68 8.55 6.32
CA SER A 439 11.84 9.83 5.64
C SER A 439 10.59 10.72 5.77
N ALA A 440 9.42 10.15 6.07
CA ALA A 440 8.25 10.94 6.41
C ALA A 440 8.46 11.70 7.72
N ASP A 441 7.92 12.93 7.83
CA ASP A 441 8.16 13.80 8.98
C ASP A 441 7.67 13.20 10.30
N LEU A 442 6.53 12.47 10.26
CA LEU A 442 5.97 11.75 11.41
C LEU A 442 5.29 10.47 10.97
N VAL A 443 5.71 9.35 11.55
CA VAL A 443 5.07 8.04 11.40
C VAL A 443 4.56 7.61 12.77
N MET A 444 3.26 7.29 12.89
CA MET A 444 2.63 6.87 14.14
C MET A 444 2.03 5.48 14.01
N GLN A 445 2.34 4.61 14.97
CA GLN A 445 1.74 3.28 15.14
C GLN A 445 0.78 3.29 16.33
N SER A 446 -0.39 2.67 16.16
CA SER A 446 -1.38 2.48 17.23
C SER A 446 -1.75 1.01 17.43
N PHE A 447 -2.46 0.74 18.53
CA PHE A 447 -2.94 -0.60 18.92
C PHE A 447 -4.40 -0.56 19.34
N CYS A 448 -5.25 0.07 18.54
CA CYS A 448 -6.65 0.34 18.86
C CYS A 448 -7.62 -0.80 18.54
N HIS A 449 -7.26 -1.73 17.63
CA HIS A 449 -8.16 -2.77 17.16
C HIS A 449 -8.02 -4.08 17.96
N THR A 450 -6.84 -4.37 18.50
CA THR A 450 -6.53 -5.64 19.16
C THR A 450 -6.33 -5.52 20.68
N ALA A 451 -6.45 -4.32 21.26
CA ALA A 451 -6.14 -4.07 22.67
C ALA A 451 -7.12 -4.73 23.64
N ALA A 452 -8.44 -4.74 23.32
CA ALA A 452 -9.47 -5.21 24.22
C ALA A 452 -9.52 -6.74 24.34
N TYR A 453 -9.31 -7.45 23.23
CA TYR A 453 -9.40 -8.92 23.18
C TYR A 453 -8.22 -9.50 22.36
N PRO A 454 -6.97 -9.34 22.82
CA PRO A 454 -5.81 -9.77 22.07
C PRO A 454 -5.70 -11.28 22.00
N LYS A 455 -5.38 -11.81 20.82
CA LYS A 455 -4.90 -13.17 20.64
C LYS A 455 -3.41 -13.26 20.96
N PRO A 456 -2.82 -14.44 21.18
CA PRO A 456 -1.37 -14.57 21.46
C PRO A 456 -0.46 -13.86 20.45
N ILE A 457 -0.81 -13.89 19.16
CA ILE A 457 -0.07 -13.19 18.12
C ILE A 457 -0.17 -11.67 18.24
N ASP A 458 -1.31 -11.15 18.67
CA ASP A 458 -1.50 -9.71 18.90
C ASP A 458 -0.64 -9.26 20.07
N VAL A 459 -0.55 -10.04 21.15
CA VAL A 459 0.32 -9.76 22.28
C VAL A 459 1.79 -9.71 21.83
N THR A 460 2.23 -10.63 20.97
CA THR A 460 3.58 -10.59 20.38
C THR A 460 3.77 -9.30 19.57
N THR A 461 2.78 -8.89 18.79
CA THR A 461 2.80 -7.65 18.02
C THR A 461 2.88 -6.42 18.95
N HIS A 462 2.12 -6.40 20.05
CA HIS A 462 2.14 -5.32 21.05
C HIS A 462 3.53 -5.13 21.68
N HIS A 463 4.32 -6.20 21.77
CA HIS A 463 5.67 -6.13 22.34
C HIS A 463 6.76 -5.83 21.30
N THR A 464 6.59 -6.24 20.04
CA THR A 464 7.67 -6.17 19.04
C THR A 464 7.54 -4.98 18.09
N LEU A 465 6.33 -4.60 17.72
CA LEU A 465 6.10 -3.54 16.75
C LEU A 465 6.47 -2.13 17.27
N PRO A 466 6.28 -1.79 18.56
CA PRO A 466 6.71 -0.49 19.09
C PRO A 466 8.21 -0.22 18.91
N ASP A 467 9.05 -1.19 19.22
CA ASP A 467 10.50 -1.04 19.08
C ASP A 467 10.92 -0.90 17.62
N PHE A 468 10.28 -1.67 16.73
CA PHE A 468 10.51 -1.55 15.28
C PHE A 468 10.22 -0.13 14.78
N ILE A 469 9.13 0.48 15.22
CA ILE A 469 8.74 1.85 14.83
C ILE A 469 9.67 2.89 15.44
N ARG A 470 9.95 2.80 16.75
CA ARG A 470 10.79 3.77 17.48
C ARG A 470 12.22 3.78 16.98
N THR A 471 12.80 2.63 16.70
CA THR A 471 14.19 2.53 16.21
C THR A 471 14.36 3.14 14.81
N ARG A 472 13.27 3.38 14.09
CA ARG A 472 13.25 4.05 12.78
C ARG A 472 12.84 5.54 12.85
N GLY A 473 12.72 6.08 14.06
CA GLY A 473 12.36 7.49 14.28
C GLY A 473 10.86 7.76 14.33
N GLY A 474 10.04 6.73 14.51
CA GLY A 474 8.60 6.86 14.61
C GLY A 474 8.07 6.98 16.04
N VAL A 475 6.77 7.18 16.15
CA VAL A 475 6.00 7.28 17.39
C VAL A 475 5.12 6.04 17.52
N SER A 476 5.12 5.41 18.69
CA SER A 476 4.26 4.27 18.95
C SER A 476 3.39 4.53 20.17
N LEU A 477 2.07 4.43 19.97
CA LEU A 477 1.11 4.39 21.06
C LEU A 477 1.21 3.05 21.81
N ARG A 478 0.55 2.97 22.94
CA ARG A 478 0.46 1.77 23.77
C ARG A 478 -0.89 1.08 23.54
N PRO A 479 -0.98 -0.24 23.69
CA PRO A 479 -2.28 -0.93 23.72
C PRO A 479 -3.21 -0.29 24.76
N GLY A 480 -4.41 0.11 24.32
CA GLY A 480 -5.40 0.74 25.20
C GLY A 480 -5.37 2.27 25.24
N ASP A 481 -4.41 2.94 24.61
CA ASP A 481 -4.38 4.42 24.57
C ASP A 481 -5.55 5.04 23.80
N GLY A 482 -6.22 4.24 22.94
CA GLY A 482 -7.39 4.66 22.20
C GLY A 482 -7.24 4.55 20.69
N ILE A 483 -8.18 5.17 19.98
CA ILE A 483 -8.32 5.07 18.53
C ILE A 483 -7.25 5.93 17.84
N ILE A 484 -6.56 5.35 16.84
CA ILE A 484 -5.52 6.03 16.09
C ILE A 484 -5.98 7.38 15.53
N HIS A 485 -7.20 7.45 15.03
CA HIS A 485 -7.72 8.66 14.38
C HIS A 485 -7.74 9.86 15.30
N SER A 486 -8.14 9.66 16.57
CA SER A 486 -8.13 10.71 17.59
C SER A 486 -6.72 11.21 17.90
N TRP A 487 -5.75 10.31 17.96
CA TRP A 487 -4.35 10.66 18.22
C TRP A 487 -3.68 11.29 17.00
N LEU A 488 -3.87 10.69 15.83
CA LEU A 488 -3.21 11.14 14.60
C LEU A 488 -3.66 12.54 14.19
N ASN A 489 -4.95 12.85 14.37
CA ASN A 489 -5.48 14.19 14.11
C ASN A 489 -4.81 15.27 14.98
N ARG A 490 -4.38 14.92 16.19
CA ARG A 490 -3.63 15.86 17.07
C ARG A 490 -2.18 16.09 16.63
N MET A 491 -1.70 15.30 15.67
CA MET A 491 -0.34 15.42 15.13
C MET A 491 -0.28 16.27 13.85
N LEU A 492 -1.43 16.71 13.32
CA LEU A 492 -1.51 17.37 12.02
C LEU A 492 -0.93 18.78 12.02
N LEU A 493 -0.35 19.15 10.90
CA LEU A 493 -0.06 20.52 10.52
C LEU A 493 -1.06 20.99 9.47
N PRO A 494 -1.53 22.25 9.53
CA PRO A 494 -2.48 22.78 8.55
C PRO A 494 -1.94 22.73 7.12
N ASP A 495 -2.85 22.49 6.17
CA ASP A 495 -2.55 22.47 4.74
C ASP A 495 -1.44 21.47 4.34
N THR A 496 -1.36 20.35 5.02
CA THR A 496 -0.40 19.28 4.72
C THR A 496 -1.09 18.02 4.24
N VAL A 497 -0.34 17.16 3.57
CA VAL A 497 -0.81 15.88 3.02
C VAL A 497 -0.28 14.72 3.84
N GLY A 498 -1.09 13.68 4.01
CA GLY A 498 -0.69 12.45 4.66
C GLY A 498 -1.43 11.21 4.15
N THR A 499 -1.13 10.09 4.78
CA THR A 499 -1.72 8.79 4.48
C THR A 499 -1.81 7.91 5.72
N GLY A 500 -2.47 6.79 5.59
CA GLY A 500 -2.52 5.76 6.62
C GLY A 500 -3.18 4.48 6.15
N GLY A 501 -2.95 3.42 6.91
CA GLY A 501 -3.41 2.06 6.59
C GLY A 501 -4.87 1.77 6.97
N ASP A 502 -5.62 2.77 7.35
CA ASP A 502 -7.04 2.68 7.69
C ASP A 502 -7.85 3.63 6.81
N SER A 503 -9.02 3.20 6.33
CA SER A 503 -9.90 4.02 5.47
C SER A 503 -10.39 5.29 6.16
N HIS A 504 -10.46 5.29 7.50
CA HIS A 504 -10.84 6.44 8.33
C HIS A 504 -9.64 7.35 8.68
N THR A 505 -8.49 7.17 8.07
CA THR A 505 -7.41 8.15 8.15
C THR A 505 -7.82 9.39 7.37
N ARG A 506 -8.46 10.36 8.05
CA ARG A 506 -9.02 11.57 7.46
C ARG A 506 -8.54 12.81 8.22
N PHE A 507 -8.00 13.78 7.50
CA PHE A 507 -7.33 14.95 8.07
C PHE A 507 -8.13 16.23 7.78
N PRO A 508 -8.95 16.72 8.72
CA PRO A 508 -9.84 17.88 8.47
C PRO A 508 -9.10 19.17 8.17
N ILE A 509 -7.94 19.42 8.82
CA ILE A 509 -7.15 20.65 8.64
C ILE A 509 -6.03 20.51 7.60
N GLY A 510 -5.87 19.36 7.02
CA GLY A 510 -5.03 19.01 5.90
C GLY A 510 -5.82 18.13 4.95
N ILE A 511 -5.15 17.20 4.28
CA ILE A 511 -5.78 16.17 3.48
C ILE A 511 -5.01 14.86 3.60
N SER A 512 -5.71 13.74 3.56
CA SER A 512 -5.09 12.41 3.55
C SER A 512 -5.70 11.52 2.49
N PHE A 513 -4.87 10.62 1.99
CA PHE A 513 -5.26 9.60 1.03
C PHE A 513 -4.96 8.23 1.63
N PRO A 514 -5.95 7.55 2.25
CA PRO A 514 -5.75 6.21 2.79
C PRO A 514 -5.27 5.22 1.75
N ALA A 515 -4.39 4.31 2.15
CA ALA A 515 -3.75 3.38 1.23
C ALA A 515 -3.52 2.00 1.87
N GLY A 516 -3.21 1.00 1.07
CA GLY A 516 -2.77 -0.30 1.55
C GLY A 516 -1.40 -0.23 2.24
N SER A 517 -1.08 -1.24 3.04
CA SER A 517 0.16 -1.28 3.84
C SER A 517 1.45 -1.11 3.01
N GLY A 518 1.47 -1.56 1.76
CA GLY A 518 2.61 -1.37 0.86
C GLY A 518 2.87 0.09 0.54
N LEU A 519 1.83 0.84 0.21
CA LEU A 519 1.94 2.26 -0.09
C LEU A 519 2.19 3.11 1.18
N VAL A 520 1.60 2.72 2.30
CA VAL A 520 1.89 3.32 3.61
C VAL A 520 3.36 3.12 4.00
N ALA A 521 3.90 1.92 3.80
CA ALA A 521 5.31 1.63 4.00
C ALA A 521 6.21 2.45 3.06
N PHE A 522 5.84 2.56 1.79
CA PHE A 522 6.56 3.40 0.83
C PHE A 522 6.56 4.87 1.26
N ALA A 523 5.43 5.39 1.69
CA ALA A 523 5.31 6.77 2.19
C ALA A 523 6.17 7.01 3.44
N ALA A 524 6.18 6.07 4.38
CA ALA A 524 7.02 6.16 5.58
C ALA A 524 8.52 6.11 5.24
N ALA A 525 8.92 5.21 4.34
CA ALA A 525 10.31 5.01 3.94
C ALA A 525 10.87 6.16 3.09
N THR A 526 10.09 6.70 2.16
CA THR A 526 10.55 7.67 1.16
C THR A 526 10.10 9.11 1.42
N GLY A 527 9.08 9.30 2.26
CA GLY A 527 8.49 10.60 2.57
C GLY A 527 7.54 11.13 1.50
N VAL A 528 7.26 10.36 0.44
CA VAL A 528 6.33 10.72 -0.63
C VAL A 528 5.39 9.56 -0.95
N MET A 529 4.27 9.84 -1.62
CA MET A 529 3.35 8.79 -2.07
C MET A 529 2.87 9.08 -3.49
N PRO A 530 2.84 8.11 -4.41
CA PRO A 530 2.28 8.30 -5.73
C PRO A 530 0.77 8.53 -5.64
N LEU A 531 0.29 9.50 -6.39
CA LEU A 531 -1.10 9.92 -6.43
C LEU A 531 -1.48 10.35 -7.86
N ASP A 532 -2.55 9.77 -8.39
CA ASP A 532 -3.29 10.37 -9.50
C ASP A 532 -4.32 11.32 -8.89
N MET A 533 -4.13 12.63 -9.10
CA MET A 533 -4.93 13.65 -8.43
C MET A 533 -6.43 13.46 -8.72
N PRO A 534 -7.27 13.21 -7.70
CA PRO A 534 -8.70 13.05 -7.91
C PRO A 534 -9.41 14.38 -8.18
N GLU A 535 -10.59 14.29 -8.80
CA GLU A 535 -11.53 15.42 -8.81
C GLU A 535 -12.07 15.71 -7.40
N SER A 536 -12.58 16.92 -7.17
CA SER A 536 -13.24 17.29 -5.92
C SER A 536 -14.74 17.47 -6.09
N VAL A 537 -15.48 17.06 -5.07
CA VAL A 537 -16.90 17.44 -4.85
C VAL A 537 -16.94 18.42 -3.68
N LEU A 538 -17.59 19.56 -3.88
CA LEU A 538 -17.76 20.56 -2.84
C LEU A 538 -19.12 20.38 -2.15
N VAL A 539 -19.12 20.26 -0.84
CA VAL A 539 -20.32 20.43 0.00
C VAL A 539 -20.23 21.76 0.71
N ARG A 540 -21.16 22.64 0.38
CA ARG A 540 -21.24 23.98 0.94
C ARG A 540 -22.44 24.09 1.85
N PHE A 541 -22.19 24.26 3.15
CA PHE A 541 -23.24 24.57 4.12
C PHE A 541 -23.52 26.06 4.15
N LYS A 542 -24.81 26.41 4.32
CA LYS A 542 -25.29 27.78 4.44
C LYS A 542 -26.25 27.86 5.64
N GLY A 543 -26.48 29.09 6.12
CA GLY A 543 -27.43 29.34 7.21
C GLY A 543 -26.92 28.88 8.57
N LYS A 544 -27.80 28.65 9.50
CA LYS A 544 -27.51 28.29 10.88
C LYS A 544 -28.18 26.98 11.26
N MET A 545 -27.47 26.16 12.02
CA MET A 545 -28.00 24.93 12.57
C MET A 545 -29.24 25.19 13.45
N GLN A 546 -30.27 24.39 13.24
CA GLN A 546 -31.56 24.56 13.92
C GLN A 546 -31.55 23.90 15.31
N PRO A 547 -32.40 24.34 16.24
CA PRO A 547 -32.54 23.70 17.53
C PRO A 547 -32.90 22.21 17.40
N GLY A 548 -32.23 21.37 18.16
CA GLY A 548 -32.43 19.90 18.13
C GLY A 548 -31.65 19.17 17.04
N ILE A 549 -30.97 19.88 16.15
CA ILE A 549 -30.05 19.33 15.13
C ILE A 549 -28.66 19.26 15.71
N THR A 550 -27.98 18.17 15.48
CA THR A 550 -26.64 17.86 15.98
C THR A 550 -25.63 17.79 14.85
N LEU A 551 -24.36 17.70 15.19
CA LEU A 551 -23.29 17.49 14.22
C LEU A 551 -23.50 16.20 13.41
N ARG A 552 -24.04 15.14 14.05
CA ARG A 552 -24.35 13.88 13.39
C ARG A 552 -25.38 14.05 12.25
N ASP A 553 -26.35 14.93 12.43
CA ASP A 553 -27.33 15.24 11.38
C ASP A 553 -26.68 15.93 10.18
N LEU A 554 -25.64 16.76 10.41
CA LEU A 554 -24.84 17.34 9.32
C LEU A 554 -24.06 16.27 8.56
N VAL A 555 -23.48 15.32 9.26
CA VAL A 555 -22.82 14.17 8.64
C VAL A 555 -23.77 13.41 7.72
N HIS A 556 -24.99 13.15 8.19
CA HIS A 556 -26.01 12.41 7.43
C HIS A 556 -26.71 13.27 6.37
N ALA A 557 -26.68 14.60 6.50
CA ALA A 557 -27.22 15.51 5.48
C ALA A 557 -26.45 15.39 4.14
N ILE A 558 -25.17 15.12 4.18
CA ILE A 558 -24.35 14.99 2.96
C ILE A 558 -24.90 13.89 2.04
N PRO A 559 -25.03 12.61 2.45
CA PRO A 559 -25.64 11.61 1.59
C PRO A 559 -27.12 11.86 1.33
N TYR A 560 -27.88 12.38 2.29
CA TYR A 560 -29.30 12.68 2.10
C TYR A 560 -29.51 13.66 0.94
N TYR A 561 -28.82 14.79 0.92
CA TYR A 561 -28.93 15.77 -0.17
C TYR A 561 -28.37 15.25 -1.49
N ALA A 562 -27.34 14.43 -1.48
CA ALA A 562 -26.85 13.75 -2.68
C ALA A 562 -27.91 12.81 -3.28
N ILE A 563 -28.64 12.07 -2.44
CA ILE A 563 -29.78 11.22 -2.88
C ILE A 563 -30.88 12.09 -3.49
N GLN A 564 -31.28 13.17 -2.84
CA GLN A 564 -32.32 14.07 -3.34
C GLN A 564 -31.97 14.66 -4.71
N LYS A 565 -30.70 14.86 -5.00
CA LYS A 565 -30.19 15.34 -6.28
C LYS A 565 -29.94 14.24 -7.33
N GLY A 566 -30.18 12.97 -6.99
CA GLY A 566 -29.92 11.84 -7.88
C GLY A 566 -28.43 11.56 -8.13
N LEU A 567 -27.55 12.05 -7.24
CA LEU A 567 -26.09 11.90 -7.28
C LEU A 567 -25.60 10.66 -6.51
N LEU A 568 -26.43 10.13 -5.62
CA LEU A 568 -26.20 8.94 -4.84
C LEU A 568 -27.45 8.06 -4.90
N THR A 569 -27.29 6.76 -5.16
CA THR A 569 -28.39 5.79 -5.12
C THR A 569 -28.20 4.79 -4.00
N VAL A 570 -29.29 4.41 -3.32
CA VAL A 570 -29.28 3.37 -2.28
C VAL A 570 -29.21 1.98 -2.91
N GLU A 571 -29.87 1.79 -4.06
CA GLU A 571 -29.87 0.54 -4.79
C GLU A 571 -28.45 0.17 -5.26
N LYS A 572 -28.05 -1.08 -5.01
CA LYS A 572 -26.70 -1.57 -5.36
C LYS A 572 -26.52 -1.84 -6.86
N LYS A 573 -27.58 -2.21 -7.56
CA LYS A 573 -27.54 -2.43 -9.00
C LYS A 573 -27.54 -1.10 -9.75
N GLY A 574 -26.48 -0.84 -10.52
CA GLY A 574 -26.28 0.43 -11.21
C GLY A 574 -26.05 1.61 -10.28
N LYS A 575 -25.42 1.36 -9.11
CA LYS A 575 -25.15 2.36 -8.07
C LYS A 575 -24.44 3.59 -8.60
N LYS A 576 -25.01 4.76 -8.36
CA LYS A 576 -24.36 6.06 -8.50
C LYS A 576 -23.80 6.48 -7.16
N ASN A 577 -22.59 6.98 -7.14
CA ASN A 577 -21.98 7.59 -5.98
C ASN A 577 -21.01 8.68 -6.44
N ILE A 578 -21.44 9.93 -6.35
CA ILE A 578 -20.66 11.09 -6.77
C ILE A 578 -19.34 11.24 -5.98
N PHE A 579 -19.30 10.74 -4.74
CA PHE A 579 -18.13 10.83 -3.87
C PHE A 579 -17.07 9.78 -4.16
N SER A 580 -17.45 8.65 -4.77
CA SER A 580 -16.54 7.51 -4.96
C SER A 580 -15.31 7.90 -5.78
N GLY A 581 -14.13 7.73 -5.17
CA GLY A 581 -12.84 8.04 -5.78
C GLY A 581 -12.57 9.55 -5.95
N ARG A 582 -13.43 10.43 -5.40
CA ARG A 582 -13.25 11.88 -5.40
C ARG A 582 -12.91 12.42 -4.03
N ILE A 583 -12.35 13.61 -3.98
CA ILE A 583 -12.09 14.32 -2.73
C ILE A 583 -13.37 15.03 -2.31
N LEU A 584 -13.75 14.89 -1.04
CA LEU A 584 -14.82 15.67 -0.44
C LEU A 584 -14.23 16.93 0.20
N GLU A 585 -14.57 18.10 -0.34
CA GLU A 585 -14.25 19.39 0.25
C GLU A 585 -15.50 19.96 0.93
N ILE A 586 -15.37 20.41 2.19
CA ILE A 586 -16.49 20.94 2.99
C ILE A 586 -16.19 22.38 3.42
N GLU A 587 -17.16 23.28 3.28
CA GLU A 587 -17.06 24.67 3.72
C GLU A 587 -18.39 25.19 4.29
N GLY A 588 -18.34 26.36 4.94
CA GLY A 588 -19.52 27.05 5.46
C GLY A 588 -19.89 26.65 6.90
N LEU A 589 -18.99 26.06 7.64
CA LEU A 589 -19.17 25.63 9.03
C LEU A 589 -18.15 26.32 9.96
N ASP A 590 -18.11 27.64 9.94
CA ASP A 590 -17.08 28.46 10.60
C ASP A 590 -17.13 28.40 12.15
N ASN A 591 -18.16 27.79 12.72
CA ASN A 591 -18.30 27.66 14.18
C ASN A 591 -17.85 26.28 14.73
N LEU A 592 -17.33 25.40 13.90
CA LEU A 592 -16.86 24.09 14.36
C LEU A 592 -15.46 24.19 15.00
N THR A 593 -15.26 23.39 16.04
CA THR A 593 -13.91 23.06 16.49
C THR A 593 -13.27 22.03 15.54
N VAL A 594 -11.95 21.87 15.61
CA VAL A 594 -11.26 20.86 14.79
C VAL A 594 -11.74 19.45 15.12
N GLU A 595 -12.02 19.14 16.39
CA GLU A 595 -12.55 17.84 16.82
C GLU A 595 -13.93 17.56 16.20
N GLN A 596 -14.78 18.57 16.10
CA GLN A 596 -16.08 18.45 15.43
C GLN A 596 -15.93 18.29 13.91
N ALA A 597 -15.02 19.02 13.30
CA ALA A 597 -14.70 18.86 11.89
C ALA A 597 -14.14 17.47 11.56
N PHE A 598 -13.39 16.87 12.49
CA PHE A 598 -12.93 15.51 12.34
C PHE A 598 -14.06 14.51 12.14
N GLU A 599 -15.18 14.63 12.86
CA GLU A 599 -16.34 13.75 12.70
C GLU A 599 -16.91 13.79 11.25
N LEU A 600 -16.96 14.99 10.66
CA LEU A 600 -17.38 15.15 9.25
C LEU A 600 -16.38 14.55 8.27
N SER A 601 -15.09 14.76 8.50
CA SER A 601 -14.05 14.20 7.62
C SER A 601 -13.95 12.69 7.73
N ASP A 602 -14.06 12.15 8.93
CA ASP A 602 -14.04 10.71 9.21
C ASP A 602 -15.12 9.97 8.44
N ALA A 603 -16.36 10.48 8.48
CA ALA A 603 -17.51 9.89 7.79
C ALA A 603 -17.36 9.87 6.25
N SER A 604 -16.44 10.63 5.67
CA SER A 604 -16.16 10.57 4.22
C SER A 604 -15.64 9.20 3.76
N ALA A 605 -15.09 8.40 4.68
CA ALA A 605 -14.69 7.01 4.42
C ALA A 605 -15.87 6.15 3.98
N GLU A 606 -17.03 6.35 4.61
CA GLU A 606 -18.26 5.62 4.31
C GLU A 606 -18.88 6.01 2.97
N ARG A 607 -18.42 7.11 2.36
CA ARG A 607 -18.82 7.56 1.02
C ARG A 607 -17.86 7.07 -0.08
N SER A 608 -16.88 6.24 0.26
CA SER A 608 -15.79 5.83 -0.65
C SER A 608 -15.00 7.02 -1.24
N ALA A 609 -14.96 8.14 -0.55
CA ALA A 609 -14.19 9.30 -0.97
C ALA A 609 -12.68 8.99 -0.93
N ALA A 610 -11.93 9.51 -1.90
CA ALA A 610 -10.47 9.35 -1.95
C ALA A 610 -9.77 10.11 -0.81
N GLY A 611 -10.32 11.24 -0.40
CA GLY A 611 -9.82 12.09 0.67
C GLY A 611 -10.89 13.07 1.12
N CYS A 612 -10.62 13.83 2.18
CA CYS A 612 -11.51 14.87 2.66
C CYS A 612 -10.70 16.01 3.28
N THR A 613 -11.13 17.24 3.06
CA THR A 613 -10.62 18.41 3.78
C THR A 613 -11.77 19.37 4.10
N ILE A 614 -11.63 20.15 5.19
CA ILE A 614 -12.66 21.04 5.67
C ILE A 614 -12.06 22.44 5.84
N LYS A 615 -12.70 23.45 5.26
CA LYS A 615 -12.33 24.84 5.50
C LYS A 615 -12.78 25.26 6.90
N LEU A 616 -11.83 25.57 7.76
CA LEU A 616 -12.03 26.05 9.13
C LEU A 616 -11.39 27.43 9.32
N PRO A 617 -11.89 28.23 10.28
CA PRO A 617 -11.27 29.50 10.64
C PRO A 617 -9.93 29.30 11.35
N GLU A 618 -9.04 30.28 11.18
CA GLU A 618 -7.70 30.29 11.77
C GLU A 618 -7.73 30.10 13.29
N GLU A 619 -8.68 30.75 13.97
CA GLU A 619 -8.81 30.72 15.43
C GLU A 619 -9.05 29.31 15.97
N ALA A 620 -9.91 28.52 15.33
CA ALA A 620 -10.19 27.14 15.71
C ALA A 620 -8.95 26.24 15.56
N ILE A 621 -8.20 26.44 14.48
CA ILE A 621 -6.96 25.70 14.23
C ILE A 621 -5.87 26.13 15.23
N ALA A 622 -5.73 27.43 15.49
CA ALA A 622 -4.73 27.95 16.44
C ALA A 622 -4.97 27.43 17.87
N GLU A 623 -6.21 27.40 18.33
CA GLU A 623 -6.57 26.84 19.63
C GLU A 623 -6.19 25.35 19.72
N TYR A 624 -6.52 24.61 18.70
CA TYR A 624 -6.23 23.18 18.59
C TYR A 624 -4.73 22.89 18.62
N LEU A 625 -3.92 23.63 17.86
CA LEU A 625 -2.47 23.44 17.81
C LEU A 625 -1.80 23.78 19.16
N LYS A 626 -2.27 24.81 19.88
CA LYS A 626 -1.76 25.13 21.24
C LYS A 626 -1.94 23.94 22.19
N SER A 627 -3.10 23.32 22.18
CA SER A 627 -3.38 22.12 22.97
C SER A 627 -2.46 20.95 22.53
N ASN A 628 -2.27 20.76 21.23
CA ASN A 628 -1.49 19.67 20.68
C ASN A 628 0.00 19.78 20.99
N ILE A 629 0.58 20.98 21.01
CA ILE A 629 1.98 21.23 21.43
C ILE A 629 2.20 20.71 22.86
N THR A 630 1.27 21.00 23.76
CA THR A 630 1.34 20.49 25.13
C THR A 630 1.29 18.97 25.17
N LEU A 631 0.40 18.36 24.37
CA LEU A 631 0.29 16.91 24.25
C LEU A 631 1.58 16.28 23.72
N LEU A 632 2.15 16.82 22.66
CA LEU A 632 3.40 16.32 22.06
C LEU A 632 4.56 16.30 23.07
N ARG A 633 4.71 17.37 23.85
CA ARG A 633 5.75 17.46 24.88
C ARG A 633 5.51 16.53 26.05
N TRP A 634 4.23 16.32 26.42
CA TRP A 634 3.88 15.29 27.38
C TRP A 634 4.22 13.89 26.85
N MET A 635 3.92 13.59 25.57
CA MET A 635 4.29 12.30 24.96
C MET A 635 5.80 12.04 25.00
N ILE A 636 6.62 13.08 24.84
CA ILE A 636 8.10 12.97 25.00
C ILE A 636 8.44 12.51 26.41
N SER A 637 7.85 13.14 27.43
CA SER A 637 8.11 12.82 28.85
C SER A 637 7.65 11.40 29.22
N GLU A 638 6.64 10.88 28.53
CA GLU A 638 6.09 9.53 28.73
C GLU A 638 6.76 8.44 27.85
N GLY A 639 7.70 8.82 26.97
CA GLY A 639 8.48 7.87 26.18
C GLY A 639 7.70 7.19 25.05
N TYR A 640 6.79 7.90 24.40
CA TYR A 640 5.97 7.35 23.29
C TYR A 640 6.76 7.06 22.02
N GLY A 641 7.93 7.62 21.83
CA GLY A 641 8.71 7.33 20.67
C GLY A 641 9.94 8.20 20.51
N ASP A 642 10.33 8.48 19.27
CA ASP A 642 11.47 9.36 19.00
C ASP A 642 11.17 10.79 19.45
N ALA A 643 11.84 11.21 20.52
CA ALA A 643 11.65 12.54 21.11
C ALA A 643 11.96 13.66 20.12
N ARG A 644 12.95 13.47 19.22
CA ARG A 644 13.32 14.47 18.20
C ARG A 644 12.19 14.66 17.20
N THR A 645 11.53 13.59 16.80
CA THR A 645 10.38 13.64 15.88
C THR A 645 9.21 14.38 16.50
N LEU A 646 8.87 14.09 17.76
CA LEU A 646 7.80 14.76 18.49
C LEU A 646 8.11 16.25 18.72
N GLU A 647 9.34 16.60 19.14
CA GLU A 647 9.74 17.98 19.37
C GLU A 647 9.77 18.77 18.04
N ARG A 648 10.28 18.19 16.96
CA ARG A 648 10.25 18.82 15.63
C ARG A 648 8.82 19.13 15.19
N ARG A 649 7.86 18.23 15.46
CA ARG A 649 6.45 18.47 15.17
C ARG A 649 5.87 19.59 16.05
N ALA A 650 6.17 19.63 17.35
CA ALA A 650 5.76 20.71 18.25
C ALA A 650 6.30 22.07 17.79
N GLN A 651 7.59 22.13 17.42
CA GLN A 651 8.21 23.34 16.88
C GLN A 651 7.60 23.80 15.56
N ALA A 652 7.21 22.86 14.68
CA ALA A 652 6.50 23.20 13.43
C ALA A 652 5.12 23.81 13.71
N MET A 653 4.40 23.32 14.73
CA MET A 653 3.14 23.92 15.17
C MET A 653 3.35 25.33 15.77
N GLU A 654 4.40 25.53 16.58
CA GLU A 654 4.78 26.85 17.12
C GLU A 654 5.14 27.83 15.99
N ALA A 655 5.89 27.39 15.00
CA ALA A 655 6.24 28.20 13.83
C ALA A 655 4.99 28.63 13.04
N TRP A 656 4.03 27.74 12.85
CA TRP A 656 2.76 28.09 12.22
C TRP A 656 1.98 29.11 13.05
N LEU A 657 1.89 28.91 14.38
CA LEU A 657 1.21 29.84 15.29
C LEU A 657 1.85 31.24 15.32
N ALA A 658 3.16 31.34 15.08
CA ALA A 658 3.85 32.62 14.99
C ALA A 658 3.54 33.39 13.71
N ASN A 659 3.14 32.72 12.64
CA ASN A 659 2.76 33.31 11.35
C ASN A 659 1.69 32.45 10.67
N PRO A 660 0.44 32.48 11.16
CA PRO A 660 -0.63 31.66 10.63
C PRO A 660 -0.94 32.00 9.16
N VAL A 661 -0.95 30.99 8.33
CA VAL A 661 -1.36 31.11 6.92
C VAL A 661 -2.16 29.85 6.58
N LEU A 662 -3.34 30.05 5.98
CA LEU A 662 -4.20 29.00 5.47
C LEU A 662 -4.40 29.17 3.97
N LEU A 663 -4.41 28.06 3.26
CA LEU A 663 -4.77 28.02 1.85
C LEU A 663 -6.28 28.24 1.70
N GLU A 664 -6.67 28.85 0.59
CA GLU A 664 -8.06 29.04 0.20
C GLU A 664 -8.26 28.61 -1.25
N ALA A 665 -9.43 28.07 -1.57
CA ALA A 665 -9.82 27.80 -2.94
C ALA A 665 -9.92 29.13 -3.72
N ASP A 666 -9.56 29.10 -5.00
CA ASP A 666 -9.80 30.22 -5.90
C ASP A 666 -11.29 30.36 -6.19
N LYS A 667 -11.74 31.58 -6.44
CA LYS A 667 -13.18 31.91 -6.62
C LYS A 667 -13.79 31.20 -7.82
N ASP A 668 -13.01 30.94 -8.85
CA ASP A 668 -13.41 30.30 -10.10
C ASP A 668 -12.94 28.83 -10.20
N ALA A 669 -12.55 28.24 -9.07
CA ALA A 669 -12.20 26.83 -9.01
C ALA A 669 -13.35 25.93 -9.48
N GLU A 670 -13.01 24.88 -10.23
CA GLU A 670 -14.00 23.93 -10.77
C GLU A 670 -14.06 22.67 -9.92
N TYR A 671 -15.28 22.20 -9.68
CA TYR A 671 -15.61 20.99 -8.94
C TYR A 671 -16.39 20.03 -9.84
N ALA A 672 -16.25 18.72 -9.63
CA ALA A 672 -17.07 17.72 -10.31
C ALA A 672 -18.56 17.90 -10.00
N GLU A 673 -18.87 18.35 -8.79
CA GLU A 673 -20.22 18.69 -8.34
C GLU A 673 -20.14 19.65 -7.14
N VAL A 674 -21.18 20.50 -6.99
CA VAL A 674 -21.37 21.36 -5.81
C VAL A 674 -22.72 21.05 -5.19
N ILE A 675 -22.70 20.56 -3.94
CA ILE A 675 -23.89 20.25 -3.15
C ILE A 675 -24.05 21.36 -2.10
N GLU A 676 -25.05 22.21 -2.26
CA GLU A 676 -25.38 23.21 -1.26
C GLU A 676 -26.43 22.68 -0.29
N ILE A 677 -26.18 22.85 1.01
CA ILE A 677 -27.07 22.44 2.11
C ILE A 677 -27.39 23.65 2.96
N ASP A 678 -28.67 24.06 2.96
CA ASP A 678 -29.15 25.13 3.83
C ASP A 678 -29.54 24.52 5.19
N LEU A 679 -28.78 24.86 6.22
CA LEU A 679 -29.01 24.36 7.59
C LEU A 679 -30.36 24.85 8.16
N SER A 680 -30.94 25.94 7.64
CA SER A 680 -32.27 26.41 8.04
C SER A 680 -33.38 25.46 7.59
N GLU A 681 -33.12 24.61 6.59
CA GLU A 681 -34.06 23.62 6.07
C GLU A 681 -33.93 22.26 6.79
N VAL A 682 -32.83 22.00 7.49
CA VAL A 682 -32.62 20.79 8.29
C VAL A 682 -33.29 20.95 9.65
N LYS A 683 -34.56 20.55 9.75
CA LYS A 683 -35.44 20.78 10.92
C LYS A 683 -35.71 19.56 11.75
N GLU A 684 -35.33 18.40 11.30
CA GLU A 684 -35.46 17.12 12.01
C GLU A 684 -34.22 16.25 11.81
N PRO A 685 -33.97 15.26 12.69
CA PRO A 685 -32.86 14.35 12.57
C PRO A 685 -32.84 13.60 11.23
N ILE A 686 -31.65 13.40 10.69
CA ILE A 686 -31.40 12.58 9.51
C ILE A 686 -30.74 11.28 9.96
N LEU A 687 -31.33 10.16 9.61
CA LEU A 687 -30.86 8.82 9.99
C LEU A 687 -30.23 8.12 8.80
N CYS A 688 -29.19 7.32 9.07
CA CYS A 688 -28.67 6.34 8.11
C CYS A 688 -28.99 4.92 8.60
N ALA A 689 -29.24 4.01 7.66
CA ALA A 689 -29.44 2.62 8.02
C ALA A 689 -28.15 2.04 8.63
N PRO A 690 -28.23 1.20 9.68
CA PRO A 690 -27.05 0.69 10.37
C PRO A 690 -26.09 -0.14 9.49
N ASN A 691 -26.61 -0.76 8.44
CA ASN A 691 -25.88 -1.62 7.51
C ASN A 691 -25.62 -0.97 6.13
N ASP A 692 -26.14 0.24 5.92
CA ASP A 692 -25.92 1.00 4.69
C ASP A 692 -25.86 2.50 4.98
N PRO A 693 -24.68 3.07 5.17
CA PRO A 693 -24.53 4.49 5.51
C PRO A 693 -24.94 5.45 4.36
N ASP A 694 -25.18 4.93 3.16
CA ASP A 694 -25.73 5.69 2.04
C ASP A 694 -27.28 5.73 2.07
N ASP A 695 -27.98 4.90 2.85
CA ASP A 695 -29.44 4.97 3.01
C ASP A 695 -29.82 6.00 4.08
N ALA A 696 -29.74 7.27 3.70
CA ALA A 696 -30.04 8.42 4.55
C ALA A 696 -31.48 8.89 4.36
N ARG A 697 -32.23 9.04 5.48
CA ARG A 697 -33.66 9.44 5.49
C ARG A 697 -33.97 10.37 6.65
N LEU A 698 -35.00 11.21 6.47
CA LEU A 698 -35.54 12.00 7.54
C LEU A 698 -36.22 11.12 8.59
N LEU A 699 -36.11 11.47 9.88
CA LEU A 699 -36.72 10.72 10.96
C LEU A 699 -38.23 10.48 10.74
N SER A 700 -38.94 11.49 10.29
CA SER A 700 -40.38 11.41 9.99
C SER A 700 -40.76 10.43 8.89
N THR A 701 -39.83 10.03 8.04
CA THR A 701 -40.05 9.06 6.94
C THR A 701 -39.69 7.63 7.28
N VAL A 702 -39.06 7.41 8.44
CA VAL A 702 -38.64 6.09 8.92
C VAL A 702 -39.62 5.52 9.95
N ALA A 703 -40.47 6.35 10.55
CA ALA A 703 -41.45 5.99 11.60
C ALA A 703 -42.63 5.16 11.08
#